data_35fc8c23ddec6efe4f9a67e64ade9e09
#
_entry.id   35fc8c23ddec6efe4f9a67e64ade9e09
#
_cell.length_a   1.000
_cell.length_b   1.000
_cell.length_c   1.000
_cell.angle_alpha   90.00
_cell.angle_beta   90.00
_cell.angle_gamma   90.00
#
_symmetry.space_group_name_H-M   'P 1'
#
loop_
_entity.id
_entity.type
_entity.pdbx_description
1 polymer ?
#
loop_
_entity_poly.entity_id
_entity_poly.type
_entity_poly.pdbx_seq_one_letter_code
_entity_poly.pdbx_strand_id
1 'polypeptide(L)'
;MKTRTRRLLTLLLIAAMTMSLMVPALAVNTAQSETPYTYDAGDYTFGKISHADKAPGTPDGIVDYTGDGTVAVTGTVTGADGQGDRGQSYSWAAMAYGDYVYVGTCYAAMGKTLSAMDSVMGHKFDEEVMRAELNAVFNGTFFYGEEDGGVSDGILVKINVHTGEVKLIMANSLNGVTPLFRNAILYKDKLYFCGSVTANGRVGLPSVYEVDPKDDSFRCVYTGLENMQEYVQAYKEGVCTGIRGMAVYDGKLVISNVGVDGGYLLISDNPSEGFTKIATQSDLYNYPAVHYKDSVYGGGIWEIVEYHGSLYVAMCTGTPATRVGDNMRSFAIVRGDCSGDWNDPSAWTWTPVVGDKADGAKYTFGIDPERTRAAACNLCIYDGYLYIGEYNDEEIPLEELMFDQDFGFLARNLEQSVNLYRMSIGSDGSERMELVVGERTKMFPAGGILCKRSGFGDYENQYFWQSKVFDDKLFLGTFDTSSLLEPLGQFTNGDLLHMSRDEWASQIGYLKVLLKLLLDKNKNNGDGTLFAAGSGDAAAAIDAAVDAVNAESPELFTMTDTQYDTMRQALKDGVYDAPYSASTLRRLNELNALLGELTDLVETNDISGFVARYQKANDLYASLSGKLPDALKKLYETLVRITELENMKDLCICLKKLSTATRGFGLYTITSDNGKLTLETLTRDGFGDPYNHGLRAFAANDEQGWMVIGTANPFMGTQLWRTTVNTPDPMERFTDLNPFNWAYPGIRYCVTNGLMSGVGGRSFAPDGVMTRAQIVQVLYNIEGEPAVTGETPFTDLTSDWYQNAVLWAYQTGVVAGTGDGSTFSPDDPVTREQTAVILMEYADRVLDKYHPSEYDRLFPYQDRADISGYARTAMNWAVDHNLFSGVPGPGGLHLKPQSDATREQMAVILAQFCRELNVWNDPIPLV
;
A
#
# COMPACT_ATOMS: atom_id res chain seq x y z
N MET A 1 -12.56 -12.46 -33.83
CA MET A 1 -12.65 -11.56 -32.67
C MET A 1 -13.97 -11.71 -31.94
N LYS A 2 -15.16 -11.49 -32.49
CA LYS A 2 -16.44 -11.69 -31.80
C LYS A 2 -16.66 -13.10 -31.19
N THR A 3 -15.97 -14.12 -31.68
CA THR A 3 -16.06 -15.50 -31.19
C THR A 3 -15.17 -15.75 -29.94
N ARG A 4 -14.08 -15.02 -29.76
CA ARG A 4 -13.17 -15.18 -28.60
C ARG A 4 -13.75 -14.55 -27.32
N THR A 5 -14.31 -13.37 -27.42
CA THR A 5 -14.95 -12.65 -26.30
C THR A 5 -16.18 -13.41 -25.77
N ARG A 6 -17.01 -13.97 -26.66
CA ARG A 6 -18.13 -14.84 -26.25
C ARG A 6 -17.66 -16.12 -25.53
N ARG A 7 -16.46 -16.62 -25.83
CA ARG A 7 -15.93 -17.84 -25.25
C ARG A 7 -15.36 -17.63 -23.83
N LEU A 8 -14.84 -16.45 -23.53
CA LEU A 8 -14.36 -16.11 -22.19
C LEU A 8 -15.52 -15.76 -21.25
N LEU A 9 -16.50 -14.99 -21.75
CA LEU A 9 -17.75 -14.79 -21.03
C LEU A 9 -18.44 -16.15 -20.74
N THR A 10 -18.36 -17.09 -21.65
CA THR A 10 -18.88 -18.44 -21.44
C THR A 10 -18.02 -19.23 -20.43
N LEU A 11 -16.76 -18.86 -20.17
CA LEU A 11 -15.93 -19.46 -19.12
C LEU A 11 -16.22 -18.89 -17.74
N LEU A 12 -16.29 -17.57 -17.65
CA LEU A 12 -16.78 -16.89 -16.45
C LEU A 12 -18.25 -17.26 -16.22
N LEU A 13 -19.05 -17.36 -17.29
CA LEU A 13 -20.45 -17.84 -17.23
C LEU A 13 -20.55 -19.33 -16.86
N ILE A 14 -19.71 -20.21 -17.34
CA ILE A 14 -19.71 -21.63 -16.97
C ILE A 14 -19.08 -21.83 -15.59
N ALA A 15 -18.02 -21.11 -15.24
CA ALA A 15 -17.55 -21.01 -13.85
C ALA A 15 -18.64 -20.38 -12.98
N ALA A 16 -19.26 -19.27 -13.38
CA ALA A 16 -20.36 -18.65 -12.66
C ALA A 16 -21.68 -19.44 -12.74
N MET A 17 -22.02 -20.10 -13.84
CA MET A 17 -23.24 -20.96 -13.93
C MET A 17 -23.08 -22.30 -13.22
N THR A 18 -21.92 -22.91 -13.24
CA THR A 18 -21.61 -24.00 -12.29
C THR A 18 -21.53 -23.47 -10.86
N MET A 19 -21.22 -22.21 -10.66
CA MET A 19 -21.12 -21.52 -9.38
C MET A 19 -22.49 -20.95 -8.91
N SER A 20 -23.30 -20.30 -9.77
CA SER A 20 -24.62 -19.76 -9.41
C SER A 20 -25.67 -20.81 -9.06
N LEU A 21 -25.42 -22.06 -9.37
CA LEU A 21 -26.24 -23.21 -8.98
C LEU A 21 -25.98 -23.71 -7.55
N MET A 22 -25.04 -23.09 -6.82
CA MET A 22 -24.54 -23.60 -5.56
C MET A 22 -24.70 -22.68 -4.35
N VAL A 23 -25.48 -21.60 -4.40
CA VAL A 23 -25.59 -20.69 -3.25
C VAL A 23 -26.70 -21.13 -2.30
N PRO A 24 -26.41 -21.74 -1.15
CA PRO A 24 -27.18 -21.45 0.04
C PRO A 24 -26.60 -20.14 0.63
N ALA A 25 -27.45 -19.12 0.76
CA ALA A 25 -27.12 -17.95 1.56
C ALA A 25 -26.72 -18.44 2.96
N LEU A 26 -25.45 -18.49 3.25
CA LEU A 26 -24.97 -18.56 4.61
C LEU A 26 -25.26 -17.19 5.22
N ALA A 27 -26.42 -17.10 5.88
CA ALA A 27 -26.66 -16.07 6.86
C ALA A 27 -25.58 -16.28 7.95
N VAL A 28 -24.51 -15.51 7.86
CA VAL A 28 -23.56 -15.38 8.97
C VAL A 28 -24.36 -14.75 10.10
N ASN A 29 -24.59 -15.52 11.14
CA ASN A 29 -25.25 -15.06 12.36
C ASN A 29 -24.22 -14.17 13.06
N THR A 30 -24.22 -12.86 12.74
CA THR A 30 -23.39 -11.86 13.40
C THR A 30 -23.94 -11.60 14.79
N ALA A 31 -23.45 -12.34 15.76
CA ALA A 31 -23.57 -11.89 17.15
C ALA A 31 -22.79 -10.57 17.25
N GLN A 32 -23.47 -9.47 17.53
CA GLN A 32 -22.82 -8.19 17.83
C GLN A 32 -21.87 -8.40 19.01
N SER A 33 -20.58 -8.18 18.77
CA SER A 33 -19.61 -8.14 19.85
C SER A 33 -19.67 -6.76 20.49
N GLU A 34 -19.81 -6.72 21.82
CA GLU A 34 -19.77 -5.45 22.60
C GLU A 34 -18.34 -4.85 22.67
N THR A 35 -17.32 -5.61 22.27
CA THR A 35 -15.92 -5.19 22.28
C THR A 35 -15.43 -4.98 20.85
N PRO A 36 -14.71 -3.87 20.57
CA PRO A 36 -14.09 -3.64 19.27
C PRO A 36 -13.13 -4.76 18.88
N TYR A 37 -13.10 -5.09 17.59
CA TYR A 37 -12.14 -6.06 17.09
C TYR A 37 -10.72 -5.53 17.20
N THR A 38 -9.85 -6.38 17.74
CA THR A 38 -8.42 -6.09 17.89
C THR A 38 -7.58 -7.21 17.27
N TYR A 39 -6.41 -6.84 16.78
CA TYR A 39 -5.39 -7.76 16.28
C TYR A 39 -4.05 -7.40 16.94
N ASP A 40 -3.48 -8.34 17.69
CA ASP A 40 -2.22 -8.13 18.40
C ASP A 40 -1.05 -8.72 17.61
N ALA A 41 -0.02 -7.93 17.36
CA ALA A 41 1.19 -8.39 16.68
C ALA A 41 2.43 -7.58 17.10
N GLY A 42 3.47 -8.29 17.52
CA GLY A 42 4.69 -7.68 18.04
C GLY A 42 4.41 -6.74 19.21
N ASP A 43 4.93 -5.54 19.12
CA ASP A 43 4.74 -4.49 20.11
C ASP A 43 3.44 -3.70 19.94
N TYR A 44 2.52 -4.15 19.07
CA TYR A 44 1.36 -3.37 18.66
C TYR A 44 0.04 -4.10 18.89
N THR A 45 -0.99 -3.32 19.19
CA THR A 45 -2.40 -3.70 19.06
C THR A 45 -3.04 -2.84 17.98
N PHE A 46 -3.68 -3.48 17.02
CA PHE A 46 -4.46 -2.84 15.99
C PHE A 46 -5.94 -2.95 16.35
N GLY A 47 -6.56 -1.83 16.68
CA GLY A 47 -7.98 -1.75 17.01
C GLY A 47 -8.79 -1.26 15.81
N LYS A 48 -9.82 -2.00 15.39
CA LYS A 48 -10.70 -1.59 14.31
C LYS A 48 -11.55 -0.39 14.75
N ILE A 49 -11.48 0.72 14.03
CA ILE A 49 -12.22 1.97 14.33
C ILE A 49 -13.36 2.25 13.36
N SER A 50 -13.36 1.67 12.16
CA SER A 50 -14.51 1.67 11.26
C SER A 50 -15.45 0.54 11.66
N HIS A 51 -16.72 0.86 11.99
CA HIS A 51 -17.68 -0.15 12.42
C HIS A 51 -17.06 -1.21 13.37
N ALA A 52 -16.55 -0.74 14.50
CA ALA A 52 -15.78 -1.55 15.43
C ALA A 52 -16.52 -2.79 15.97
N ASP A 53 -17.85 -2.83 15.86
CA ASP A 53 -18.74 -3.92 16.21
C ASP A 53 -18.93 -4.98 15.09
N LYS A 54 -18.46 -4.70 13.88
CA LYS A 54 -18.56 -5.65 12.76
C LYS A 54 -17.31 -6.53 12.66
N ALA A 55 -17.51 -7.84 12.62
CA ALA A 55 -16.42 -8.81 12.49
C ALA A 55 -15.66 -8.64 11.16
N PRO A 56 -14.35 -8.93 11.11
CA PRO A 56 -13.63 -9.15 9.86
C PRO A 56 -14.35 -10.18 8.97
N GLY A 57 -14.31 -9.99 7.65
CA GLY A 57 -15.01 -10.85 6.68
C GLY A 57 -16.53 -10.65 6.62
N THR A 58 -17.09 -9.61 7.25
CA THR A 58 -18.50 -9.21 7.13
C THR A 58 -18.61 -7.89 6.38
N PRO A 59 -19.79 -7.60 5.74
CA PRO A 59 -20.02 -6.33 5.09
C PRO A 59 -19.73 -5.13 6.00
N ASP A 60 -18.91 -4.23 5.51
CA ASP A 60 -18.36 -3.08 6.24
C ASP A 60 -18.44 -1.82 5.33
N GLY A 61 -17.43 -1.07 5.27
CA GLY A 61 -17.27 0.26 4.71
C GLY A 61 -16.82 1.19 5.81
N ILE A 62 -16.53 2.45 5.49
CA ILE A 62 -16.10 3.41 6.51
C ILE A 62 -17.29 4.02 7.24
N VAL A 63 -18.41 4.15 6.56
CA VAL A 63 -19.61 4.82 7.05
C VAL A 63 -20.86 4.05 6.69
N ASP A 64 -21.89 4.17 7.51
CA ASP A 64 -23.23 3.76 7.13
C ASP A 64 -23.89 4.89 6.34
N TYR A 65 -24.14 4.64 5.07
CA TYR A 65 -24.78 5.57 4.16
C TYR A 65 -26.29 5.33 4.16
N THR A 66 -27.08 6.31 4.57
CA THR A 66 -28.50 6.27 4.30
C THR A 66 -28.70 6.81 2.89
N GLY A 67 -29.49 6.18 2.04
CA GLY A 67 -29.66 6.59 0.63
C GLY A 67 -30.11 8.04 0.39
N ASP A 68 -30.37 8.82 1.47
CA ASP A 68 -30.66 10.26 1.44
C ASP A 68 -29.38 11.14 1.61
N GLY A 69 -28.20 10.54 1.69
CA GLY A 69 -26.91 11.23 1.86
C GLY A 69 -26.58 11.59 3.29
N THR A 70 -27.35 11.16 4.28
CA THR A 70 -26.96 11.29 5.67
C THR A 70 -26.07 10.14 6.09
N VAL A 71 -25.12 10.39 6.99
CA VAL A 71 -24.31 9.37 7.64
C VAL A 71 -25.03 8.99 8.93
N ALA A 72 -25.35 7.72 9.11
CA ALA A 72 -25.87 7.22 10.37
C ALA A 72 -24.77 7.27 11.43
N VAL A 73 -24.95 8.07 12.44
CA VAL A 73 -23.95 8.30 13.50
C VAL A 73 -23.83 7.12 14.47
N THR A 74 -24.69 6.15 14.39
CA THR A 74 -24.69 4.99 15.27
C THR A 74 -25.27 3.76 14.58
N GLY A 75 -24.45 2.87 14.11
CA GLY A 75 -24.67 1.42 14.01
C GLY A 75 -25.95 0.88 13.38
N THR A 76 -26.73 1.70 12.70
CA THR A 76 -27.91 1.25 11.98
C THR A 76 -27.78 1.60 10.52
N VAL A 77 -27.32 0.66 9.78
CA VAL A 77 -27.68 0.38 8.41
C VAL A 77 -27.62 1.55 7.45
N THR A 78 -26.60 1.77 6.52
CA THR A 78 -26.93 1.31 5.64
C THR A 78 -26.86 1.31 4.18
N GLY A 79 -26.54 0.53 3.41
CA GLY A 79 -26.81 0.33 2.00
C GLY A 79 -28.25 -0.10 1.74
N ALA A 80 -28.73 -0.05 0.50
CA ALA A 80 -30.07 -0.46 0.10
C ALA A 80 -30.42 -1.90 0.52
N ASP A 81 -29.46 -2.71 0.87
CA ASP A 81 -29.57 -4.10 1.31
C ASP A 81 -29.33 -4.31 2.82
N GLY A 82 -29.10 -3.25 3.58
CA GLY A 82 -28.87 -3.35 5.03
C GLY A 82 -27.52 -3.86 5.45
N GLN A 83 -26.52 -3.86 4.56
CA GLN A 83 -25.23 -4.51 4.79
C GLN A 83 -24.05 -3.53 4.94
N GLY A 84 -24.29 -2.29 5.29
CA GLY A 84 -23.26 -1.24 5.36
C GLY A 84 -22.83 -0.73 3.99
N ASP A 85 -21.99 0.28 3.95
CA ASP A 85 -21.50 0.85 2.68
C ASP A 85 -20.26 0.12 2.19
N ARG A 86 -20.36 -1.17 1.96
CA ARG A 86 -19.25 -2.00 1.46
C ARG A 86 -18.76 -1.60 0.07
N GLY A 87 -19.51 -0.77 -0.64
CA GLY A 87 -19.07 -0.18 -1.91
C GLY A 87 -17.90 0.77 -1.74
N GLN A 88 -17.72 1.39 -0.57
CA GLN A 88 -16.51 2.12 -0.21
C GLN A 88 -15.35 1.14 -0.03
N SER A 89 -14.76 0.72 -1.14
CA SER A 89 -13.89 -0.45 -1.19
C SER A 89 -12.44 -0.18 -0.84
N TYR A 90 -11.96 1.06 -1.06
CA TYR A 90 -10.57 1.44 -0.80
C TYR A 90 -10.48 2.73 0.01
N SER A 91 -9.62 2.76 1.02
CA SER A 91 -9.11 3.99 1.66
C SER A 91 -7.96 4.54 0.83
N TRP A 92 -8.26 5.30 -0.23
CA TRP A 92 -7.24 5.70 -1.22
C TRP A 92 -6.30 6.79 -0.77
N ALA A 93 -6.76 7.71 0.07
CA ALA A 93 -5.95 8.77 0.65
C ALA A 93 -6.26 8.90 2.13
N ALA A 94 -5.25 9.09 2.96
CA ALA A 94 -5.47 9.33 4.38
C ALA A 94 -4.43 10.31 4.92
N MET A 95 -4.87 11.22 5.82
CA MET A 95 -4.01 12.18 6.49
C MET A 95 -4.44 12.39 7.94
N ALA A 96 -3.46 12.36 8.84
CA ALA A 96 -3.66 12.63 10.25
C ALA A 96 -3.63 14.14 10.55
N TYR A 97 -4.49 14.59 11.46
CA TYR A 97 -4.42 15.93 12.03
C TYR A 97 -5.04 15.96 13.43
N GLY A 98 -4.25 16.27 14.46
CA GLY A 98 -4.70 16.22 15.85
C GLY A 98 -5.23 14.82 16.19
N ASP A 99 -6.42 14.74 16.78
CA ASP A 99 -7.11 13.49 17.15
C ASP A 99 -7.90 12.85 15.99
N TYR A 100 -7.68 13.33 14.76
CA TYR A 100 -8.50 12.94 13.62
C TYR A 100 -7.68 12.36 12.47
N VAL A 101 -8.27 11.42 11.78
CA VAL A 101 -7.85 10.98 10.46
C VAL A 101 -8.88 11.41 9.42
N TYR A 102 -8.39 12.00 8.33
CA TYR A 102 -9.18 12.32 7.14
C TYR A 102 -8.95 11.25 6.10
N VAL A 103 -10.00 10.63 5.59
CA VAL A 103 -9.92 9.51 4.66
C VAL A 103 -10.75 9.77 3.43
N GLY A 104 -10.09 9.75 2.28
CA GLY A 104 -10.71 9.75 0.95
C GLY A 104 -10.87 8.33 0.43
N THR A 105 -12.08 7.96 0.02
CA THR A 105 -12.39 6.61 -0.43
C THR A 105 -12.44 6.47 -1.94
N CYS A 106 -12.40 5.23 -2.41
CA CYS A 106 -12.81 4.84 -3.76
C CYS A 106 -13.98 3.85 -3.68
N TYR A 107 -15.06 4.20 -4.35
CA TYR A 107 -16.21 3.33 -4.50
C TYR A 107 -16.00 2.37 -5.68
N ALA A 108 -16.36 1.08 -5.49
CA ALA A 108 -16.28 0.04 -6.50
C ALA A 108 -14.96 0.04 -7.29
N ALA A 109 -13.82 0.07 -6.59
CA ALA A 109 -12.48 0.26 -7.19
C ALA A 109 -12.18 -0.73 -8.32
N MET A 110 -12.48 -2.02 -8.12
CA MET A 110 -12.24 -3.06 -9.13
C MET A 110 -13.14 -2.87 -10.36
N GLY A 111 -14.42 -2.51 -10.17
CA GLY A 111 -15.33 -2.23 -11.26
C GLY A 111 -14.90 -1.03 -12.11
N LYS A 112 -14.41 0.02 -11.46
CA LYS A 112 -13.88 1.19 -12.17
C LYS A 112 -12.64 0.87 -12.98
N THR A 113 -11.75 0.04 -12.47
CA THR A 113 -10.55 -0.43 -13.19
C THR A 113 -10.95 -1.21 -14.43
N LEU A 114 -11.81 -2.23 -14.30
CA LEU A 114 -12.23 -3.04 -15.45
C LEU A 114 -13.07 -2.26 -16.46
N SER A 115 -13.89 -1.32 -16.03
CA SER A 115 -14.64 -0.44 -16.92
C SER A 115 -13.71 0.48 -17.72
N ALA A 116 -12.66 1.00 -17.09
CA ALA A 116 -11.64 1.78 -17.79
C ALA A 116 -10.87 0.93 -18.82
N MET A 117 -10.48 -0.29 -18.45
CA MET A 117 -9.82 -1.24 -19.35
C MET A 117 -10.72 -1.60 -20.54
N ASP A 118 -12.01 -1.88 -20.34
CA ASP A 118 -12.95 -2.18 -21.42
C ASP A 118 -13.10 -1.01 -22.39
N SER A 119 -13.17 0.20 -21.86
CA SER A 119 -13.23 1.43 -22.67
C SER A 119 -12.00 1.58 -23.57
N VAL A 120 -10.79 1.36 -23.00
CA VAL A 120 -9.52 1.41 -23.73
C VAL A 120 -9.43 0.32 -24.80
N MET A 121 -9.92 -0.86 -24.50
CA MET A 121 -9.93 -1.99 -25.44
C MET A 121 -11.01 -1.91 -26.52
N GLY A 122 -11.82 -0.84 -26.51
CA GLY A 122 -12.89 -0.61 -27.50
C GLY A 122 -14.14 -1.43 -27.24
N HIS A 123 -14.59 -1.47 -25.99
CA HIS A 123 -15.83 -2.13 -25.55
C HIS A 123 -15.92 -3.59 -26.00
N LYS A 124 -14.97 -4.40 -25.56
CA LYS A 124 -14.93 -5.84 -25.87
C LYS A 124 -15.84 -6.68 -25.01
N PHE A 125 -16.26 -6.16 -23.88
CA PHE A 125 -17.15 -6.85 -22.95
C PHE A 125 -18.62 -6.63 -23.32
N ASP A 126 -19.46 -7.65 -23.07
CA ASP A 126 -20.90 -7.49 -23.04
C ASP A 126 -21.24 -6.91 -21.65
N GLU A 127 -21.54 -5.63 -21.62
CA GLU A 127 -21.66 -4.86 -20.39
C GLU A 127 -22.75 -5.42 -19.46
N GLU A 128 -23.91 -5.82 -20.02
CA GLU A 128 -25.03 -6.35 -19.26
C GLU A 128 -24.68 -7.69 -18.58
N VAL A 129 -24.02 -8.58 -19.31
CA VAL A 129 -23.60 -9.87 -18.79
C VAL A 129 -22.47 -9.73 -17.76
N MET A 130 -21.49 -8.87 -18.06
CA MET A 130 -20.42 -8.61 -17.12
C MET A 130 -20.90 -8.00 -15.81
N ARG A 131 -21.82 -7.03 -15.88
CA ARG A 131 -22.41 -6.42 -14.67
C ARG A 131 -23.09 -7.48 -13.81
N ALA A 132 -23.94 -8.32 -14.40
CA ALA A 132 -24.66 -9.36 -13.65
C ALA A 132 -23.71 -10.37 -12.99
N GLU A 133 -22.72 -10.87 -13.75
CA GLU A 133 -21.81 -11.92 -13.28
C GLU A 133 -20.81 -11.38 -12.24
N LEU A 134 -20.17 -10.24 -12.51
CA LEU A 134 -19.20 -9.65 -11.60
C LEU A 134 -19.87 -9.04 -10.36
N ASN A 135 -21.06 -8.45 -10.49
CA ASN A 135 -21.81 -8.01 -9.32
C ASN A 135 -22.19 -9.19 -8.41
N ALA A 136 -22.49 -10.34 -8.98
CA ALA A 136 -22.72 -11.54 -8.17
C ALA A 136 -21.44 -11.95 -7.41
N VAL A 137 -20.29 -11.95 -8.08
CA VAL A 137 -18.99 -12.27 -7.47
C VAL A 137 -18.60 -11.28 -6.37
N PHE A 138 -18.75 -9.98 -6.62
CA PHE A 138 -18.34 -8.92 -5.69
C PHE A 138 -19.51 -8.42 -4.82
N ASN A 139 -20.56 -9.21 -4.65
CA ASN A 139 -21.71 -8.88 -3.80
C ASN A 139 -22.34 -7.52 -4.13
N GLY A 140 -22.44 -7.16 -5.40
CA GLY A 140 -23.02 -5.90 -5.85
C GLY A 140 -22.08 -4.69 -5.79
N THR A 141 -20.83 -4.85 -5.37
CA THR A 141 -19.87 -3.72 -5.23
C THR A 141 -19.01 -3.48 -6.47
N PHE A 142 -19.14 -4.31 -7.50
CA PHE A 142 -18.28 -4.24 -8.67
C PHE A 142 -18.68 -3.12 -9.66
N PHE A 143 -19.99 -3.01 -9.95
CA PHE A 143 -20.57 -2.00 -10.85
C PHE A 143 -21.70 -1.22 -10.19
N TYR A 144 -21.59 -0.96 -8.93
CA TYR A 144 -22.66 -0.33 -8.19
C TYR A 144 -22.94 1.10 -8.69
N GLY A 145 -24.22 1.46 -8.88
CA GLY A 145 -24.63 2.85 -8.72
C GLY A 145 -25.24 3.56 -9.90
N GLU A 146 -25.45 2.99 -11.08
CA GLU A 146 -26.14 3.74 -12.14
C GLU A 146 -27.66 3.48 -12.22
N GLU A 147 -28.16 2.34 -11.74
CA GLU A 147 -29.58 1.99 -11.91
C GLU A 147 -30.45 2.10 -10.65
N ASP A 148 -29.89 2.09 -9.44
CA ASP A 148 -30.66 1.99 -8.20
C ASP A 148 -30.73 3.28 -7.36
N GLY A 149 -30.25 4.41 -7.85
CA GLY A 149 -30.25 5.68 -7.11
C GLY A 149 -29.38 5.66 -5.84
N GLY A 150 -28.51 4.66 -5.70
CA GLY A 150 -27.53 4.51 -4.63
C GLY A 150 -26.36 5.45 -4.79
N VAL A 151 -25.66 5.74 -3.68
CA VAL A 151 -24.46 6.59 -3.70
C VAL A 151 -23.27 5.75 -4.15
N SER A 152 -22.97 5.78 -5.44
CA SER A 152 -21.85 5.08 -6.07
C SER A 152 -20.54 5.86 -6.09
N ASP A 153 -20.37 6.79 -5.16
CA ASP A 153 -19.36 7.83 -5.23
C ASP A 153 -18.36 7.71 -4.08
N GLY A 154 -17.10 8.02 -4.36
CA GLY A 154 -16.10 8.21 -3.32
C GLY A 154 -16.47 9.40 -2.41
N ILE A 155 -16.02 9.36 -1.17
CA ILE A 155 -16.29 10.37 -0.15
C ILE A 155 -15.00 10.80 0.52
N LEU A 156 -15.02 11.97 1.20
CA LEU A 156 -14.02 12.37 2.17
C LEU A 156 -14.68 12.44 3.55
N VAL A 157 -14.16 11.66 4.49
CA VAL A 157 -14.62 11.63 5.88
C VAL A 157 -13.51 12.06 6.83
N LYS A 158 -13.92 12.60 7.99
CA LYS A 158 -13.08 12.88 9.16
C LYS A 158 -13.52 11.98 10.27
N ILE A 159 -12.61 11.24 10.87
CA ILE A 159 -12.90 10.26 11.92
C ILE A 159 -12.05 10.59 13.15
N ASN A 160 -12.67 10.68 14.32
CA ASN A 160 -11.94 10.75 15.58
C ASN A 160 -11.36 9.38 15.91
N VAL A 161 -10.04 9.28 16.04
CA VAL A 161 -9.34 7.99 16.23
C VAL A 161 -9.56 7.36 17.60
N HIS A 162 -10.07 8.12 18.57
CA HIS A 162 -10.32 7.65 19.93
C HIS A 162 -11.77 7.21 20.13
N THR A 163 -12.72 7.93 19.51
CA THR A 163 -14.16 7.69 19.70
C THR A 163 -14.81 6.95 18.55
N GLY A 164 -14.16 6.93 17.36
CA GLY A 164 -14.74 6.40 16.13
C GLY A 164 -15.83 7.31 15.52
N GLU A 165 -16.05 8.52 16.09
CA GLU A 165 -17.02 9.47 15.55
C GLU A 165 -16.65 9.90 14.12
N VAL A 166 -17.59 9.79 13.19
CA VAL A 166 -17.41 10.09 11.78
C VAL A 166 -18.14 11.36 11.39
N LYS A 167 -17.44 12.23 10.66
CA LYS A 167 -18.03 13.42 10.01
C LYS A 167 -17.75 13.37 8.52
N LEU A 168 -18.81 13.48 7.72
CA LEU A 168 -18.69 13.59 6.27
C LEU A 168 -18.25 15.01 5.87
N ILE A 169 -17.19 15.12 5.07
CA ILE A 169 -16.64 16.40 4.60
C ILE A 169 -17.04 16.67 3.14
N MET A 170 -16.86 15.68 2.26
CA MET A 170 -17.23 15.77 0.85
C MET A 170 -17.99 14.54 0.43
N ALA A 171 -19.15 14.78 -0.17
CA ALA A 171 -19.94 13.76 -0.86
C ALA A 171 -20.88 14.45 -1.85
N ASN A 172 -21.24 13.75 -2.92
CA ASN A 172 -22.18 14.29 -3.91
C ASN A 172 -23.51 14.77 -3.27
N SER A 173 -24.07 13.94 -2.39
CA SER A 173 -25.32 14.23 -1.68
C SER A 173 -25.24 15.40 -0.70
N LEU A 174 -24.04 15.66 -0.12
CA LEU A 174 -23.85 16.73 0.88
C LEU A 174 -23.59 18.08 0.23
N ASN A 175 -22.70 18.13 -0.76
CA ASN A 175 -22.19 19.39 -1.32
C ASN A 175 -21.92 19.32 -2.84
N GLY A 176 -22.38 18.28 -3.52
CA GLY A 176 -22.24 18.13 -4.97
C GLY A 176 -20.80 17.86 -5.43
N VAL A 177 -19.93 17.38 -4.54
CA VAL A 177 -18.53 17.05 -4.83
C VAL A 177 -18.34 15.54 -4.63
N THR A 178 -17.93 14.87 -5.69
CA THR A 178 -17.54 13.45 -5.65
C THR A 178 -16.03 13.35 -5.73
N PRO A 179 -15.33 13.17 -4.61
CA PRO A 179 -13.89 13.01 -4.60
C PRO A 179 -13.47 11.58 -4.96
N LEU A 180 -12.33 11.47 -5.64
CA LEU A 180 -11.61 10.23 -5.86
C LEU A 180 -10.12 10.51 -5.60
N PHE A 181 -9.81 10.77 -4.34
CA PHE A 181 -8.48 11.18 -3.92
C PHE A 181 -7.52 10.00 -3.87
N ARG A 182 -6.33 10.19 -4.44
CA ARG A 182 -5.27 9.16 -4.49
C ARG A 182 -4.15 9.40 -3.49
N ASN A 183 -3.94 10.63 -3.05
CA ASN A 183 -2.89 11.00 -2.12
C ASN A 183 -3.34 12.20 -1.29
N ALA A 184 -2.70 12.37 -0.14
CA ALA A 184 -2.91 13.51 0.74
C ALA A 184 -1.58 13.92 1.40
N ILE A 185 -1.43 15.22 1.67
CA ILE A 185 -0.27 15.79 2.33
C ILE A 185 -0.68 16.93 3.26
N LEU A 186 0.00 17.06 4.40
CA LEU A 186 -0.09 18.20 5.27
C LEU A 186 0.93 19.26 4.81
N TYR A 187 0.46 20.48 4.56
CA TYR A 187 1.30 21.59 4.16
C TYR A 187 0.79 22.88 4.78
N LYS A 188 1.63 23.58 5.55
CA LYS A 188 1.31 24.85 6.22
C LYS A 188 -0.04 24.82 6.96
N ASP A 189 -0.21 23.83 7.86
CA ASP A 189 -1.42 23.61 8.67
C ASP A 189 -2.71 23.37 7.87
N LYS A 190 -2.63 23.03 6.60
CA LYS A 190 -3.75 22.65 5.75
C LYS A 190 -3.53 21.27 5.17
N LEU A 191 -4.62 20.56 4.93
CA LEU A 191 -4.59 19.27 4.28
C LEU A 191 -4.83 19.45 2.78
N TYR A 192 -3.99 18.85 1.97
CA TYR A 192 -4.13 18.85 0.51
C TYR A 192 -4.40 17.45 0.03
N PHE A 193 -5.51 17.27 -0.67
CA PHE A 193 -5.93 16.01 -1.27
C PHE A 193 -5.89 16.13 -2.79
N CYS A 194 -5.27 15.16 -3.46
CA CYS A 194 -5.20 15.13 -4.91
C CYS A 194 -5.79 13.86 -5.52
N GLY A 195 -6.35 14.00 -6.69
CA GLY A 195 -6.96 12.90 -7.43
C GLY A 195 -7.88 13.38 -8.54
N SER A 196 -8.85 12.56 -8.89
CA SER A 196 -9.91 12.92 -9.84
C SER A 196 -11.16 13.34 -9.06
N VAL A 197 -11.76 14.48 -9.41
CA VAL A 197 -12.94 15.00 -8.70
C VAL A 197 -14.04 15.37 -9.68
N THR A 198 -15.27 14.93 -9.38
CA THR A 198 -16.48 15.37 -10.07
C THR A 198 -17.15 16.48 -9.26
N ALA A 199 -17.31 17.65 -9.84
CA ALA A 199 -17.95 18.80 -9.20
C ALA A 199 -18.55 19.74 -10.25
N ASN A 200 -19.67 20.38 -9.93
CA ASN A 200 -20.31 21.38 -10.81
C ASN A 200 -20.58 20.87 -12.24
N GLY A 201 -20.96 19.59 -12.40
CA GLY A 201 -21.21 18.95 -13.68
C GLY A 201 -19.95 18.64 -14.53
N ARG A 202 -18.76 18.79 -13.96
CA ARG A 202 -17.49 18.38 -14.57
C ARG A 202 -17.04 17.06 -13.98
N VAL A 203 -16.97 16.03 -14.79
CA VAL A 203 -16.74 14.64 -14.37
C VAL A 203 -15.24 14.33 -14.31
N GLY A 204 -14.78 13.86 -13.15
CA GLY A 204 -13.47 13.21 -12.97
C GLY A 204 -12.25 14.05 -13.32
N LEU A 205 -12.28 15.37 -13.09
CA LEU A 205 -11.15 16.23 -13.40
C LEU A 205 -9.99 16.04 -12.41
N PRO A 206 -8.73 15.95 -12.89
CA PRO A 206 -7.55 16.00 -12.05
C PRO A 206 -7.56 17.27 -11.22
N SER A 207 -7.60 17.14 -9.90
CA SER A 207 -7.79 18.30 -9.00
C SER A 207 -7.02 18.15 -7.71
N VAL A 208 -6.68 19.28 -7.10
CA VAL A 208 -6.17 19.38 -5.73
C VAL A 208 -7.14 20.22 -4.91
N TYR A 209 -7.55 19.66 -3.79
CA TYR A 209 -8.41 20.31 -2.81
C TYR A 209 -7.63 20.59 -1.54
N GLU A 210 -7.73 21.85 -1.06
CA GLU A 210 -7.29 22.27 0.25
C GLU A 210 -8.44 22.10 1.24
N VAL A 211 -8.17 21.48 2.38
CA VAL A 211 -9.10 21.36 3.52
C VAL A 211 -8.50 22.05 4.73
N ASP A 212 -9.25 22.95 5.36
CA ASP A 212 -8.87 23.54 6.63
C ASP A 212 -9.32 22.64 7.78
N PRO A 213 -8.41 21.99 8.52
CA PRO A 213 -8.82 21.08 9.59
C PRO A 213 -9.42 21.79 10.81
N LYS A 214 -9.35 23.13 10.89
CA LYS A 214 -9.89 23.91 12.00
C LYS A 214 -11.41 24.06 11.95
N ASP A 215 -11.97 24.16 10.74
CA ASP A 215 -13.42 24.34 10.53
C ASP A 215 -14.00 23.39 9.50
N ASP A 216 -13.18 22.52 8.92
CA ASP A 216 -13.50 21.55 7.87
C ASP A 216 -13.97 22.20 6.56
N SER A 217 -13.68 23.48 6.37
CA SER A 217 -13.92 24.15 5.09
C SER A 217 -12.94 23.64 4.02
N PHE A 218 -13.38 23.60 2.77
CA PHE A 218 -12.54 23.13 1.67
C PHE A 218 -12.73 23.98 0.40
N ARG A 219 -11.71 23.95 -0.45
CA ARG A 219 -11.75 24.59 -1.77
C ARG A 219 -10.86 23.84 -2.77
N CYS A 220 -11.24 23.92 -4.04
CA CYS A 220 -10.36 23.48 -5.14
C CYS A 220 -9.29 24.55 -5.37
N VAL A 221 -8.02 24.18 -5.26
CA VAL A 221 -6.86 25.07 -5.49
C VAL A 221 -6.18 24.82 -6.83
N TYR A 222 -6.43 23.67 -7.44
CA TYR A 222 -5.91 23.33 -8.75
C TYR A 222 -6.86 22.38 -9.51
N THR A 223 -7.04 22.66 -10.81
CA THR A 223 -7.70 21.75 -11.75
C THR A 223 -6.79 21.57 -12.96
N GLY A 224 -6.46 20.31 -13.25
CA GLY A 224 -5.37 19.96 -14.18
C GLY A 224 -5.67 20.07 -15.67
N LEU A 225 -6.92 20.34 -16.04
CA LEU A 225 -7.32 20.51 -17.44
C LEU A 225 -8.09 21.81 -17.60
N GLU A 226 -7.67 22.63 -18.53
CA GLU A 226 -8.30 23.94 -18.77
C GLU A 226 -9.67 23.80 -19.45
N ASN A 227 -9.89 22.70 -20.19
CA ASN A 227 -11.15 22.48 -20.88
C ASN A 227 -11.50 21.00 -21.06
N MET A 228 -12.80 20.72 -21.20
CA MET A 228 -13.32 19.36 -21.42
C MET A 228 -12.86 18.71 -22.73
N GLN A 229 -12.44 19.48 -23.75
CA GLN A 229 -11.99 18.92 -25.01
C GLN A 229 -10.63 18.23 -24.83
N GLU A 230 -9.72 18.83 -24.06
CA GLU A 230 -8.44 18.21 -23.70
C GLU A 230 -8.63 16.92 -22.91
N TYR A 231 -9.55 16.93 -21.92
CA TYR A 231 -9.88 15.73 -21.14
C TYR A 231 -10.43 14.61 -22.06
N VAL A 232 -11.41 14.90 -22.90
CA VAL A 232 -12.00 13.93 -23.81
C VAL A 232 -10.97 13.41 -24.80
N GLN A 233 -10.06 14.28 -25.27
CA GLN A 233 -8.98 13.87 -26.17
C GLN A 233 -7.98 12.95 -25.46
N ALA A 234 -7.53 13.31 -24.27
CA ALA A 234 -6.63 12.50 -23.45
C ALA A 234 -7.25 11.12 -23.14
N TYR A 235 -8.54 11.11 -22.74
CA TYR A 235 -9.27 9.87 -22.47
C TYR A 235 -9.39 8.96 -23.71
N LYS A 236 -9.68 9.55 -24.88
CA LYS A 236 -9.76 8.80 -26.16
C LYS A 236 -8.41 8.24 -26.63
N GLU A 237 -7.32 8.91 -26.27
CA GLU A 237 -5.97 8.48 -26.57
C GLU A 237 -5.41 7.50 -25.54
N GLY A 238 -6.21 7.13 -24.54
CA GLY A 238 -5.82 6.20 -23.48
C GLY A 238 -4.82 6.79 -22.48
N VAL A 239 -4.76 8.12 -22.37
CA VAL A 239 -3.88 8.80 -21.41
C VAL A 239 -4.49 8.72 -20.02
N CYS A 240 -3.74 8.15 -19.08
CA CYS A 240 -4.11 8.17 -17.67
C CYS A 240 -3.95 9.59 -17.10
N THR A 241 -5.03 10.37 -17.12
CA THR A 241 -5.04 11.70 -16.54
C THR A 241 -5.31 11.61 -15.06
N GLY A 242 -4.44 12.20 -14.25
CA GLY A 242 -4.67 12.26 -12.80
C GLY A 242 -3.44 12.74 -12.02
N ILE A 243 -3.73 13.32 -10.86
CA ILE A 243 -2.73 13.75 -9.90
C ILE A 243 -2.54 12.63 -8.88
N ARG A 244 -1.31 12.16 -8.68
CA ARG A 244 -0.98 11.10 -7.74
C ARG A 244 0.19 11.44 -6.82
N GLY A 245 1.29 11.95 -7.38
CA GLY A 245 2.48 12.33 -6.62
C GLY A 245 2.33 13.73 -6.01
N MET A 246 2.59 13.84 -4.72
CA MET A 246 2.73 15.11 -3.99
C MET A 246 3.92 15.03 -3.05
N ALA A 247 4.66 16.15 -2.92
CA ALA A 247 5.76 16.29 -1.98
C ALA A 247 5.88 17.73 -1.49
N VAL A 248 6.61 17.93 -0.40
CA VAL A 248 7.12 19.24 -0.02
C VAL A 248 8.59 19.30 -0.41
N TYR A 249 8.99 20.33 -1.14
CA TYR A 249 10.36 20.59 -1.58
C TYR A 249 10.76 22.00 -1.17
N ASP A 250 11.78 22.13 -0.35
CA ASP A 250 12.27 23.44 0.15
C ASP A 250 11.11 24.33 0.67
N GLY A 251 10.19 23.73 1.47
CA GLY A 251 9.03 24.43 2.03
C GLY A 251 7.93 24.81 1.02
N LYS A 252 7.90 24.21 -0.17
CA LYS A 252 6.93 24.45 -1.24
C LYS A 252 6.21 23.17 -1.63
N LEU A 253 4.94 23.24 -1.95
CA LEU A 253 4.14 22.10 -2.38
C LEU A 253 4.41 21.77 -3.86
N VAL A 254 4.85 20.55 -4.12
CA VAL A 254 5.02 20.00 -5.47
C VAL A 254 3.90 19.00 -5.74
N ILE A 255 3.31 19.07 -6.91
CA ILE A 255 2.30 18.12 -7.37
C ILE A 255 2.64 17.62 -8.78
N SER A 256 2.25 16.38 -9.07
CA SER A 256 2.31 15.81 -10.41
C SER A 256 0.97 15.94 -11.12
N ASN A 257 1.00 15.96 -12.46
CA ASN A 257 -0.18 15.71 -13.27
C ASN A 257 0.23 15.02 -14.59
N VAL A 258 -0.74 14.50 -15.31
CA VAL A 258 -0.56 13.95 -16.66
C VAL A 258 -1.59 14.61 -17.57
N GLY A 259 -1.12 15.24 -18.63
CA GLY A 259 -1.93 15.87 -19.65
C GLY A 259 -1.76 15.19 -21.01
N VAL A 260 -2.28 15.82 -22.06
CA VAL A 260 -2.21 15.31 -23.45
C VAL A 260 -0.76 15.10 -23.93
N ASP A 261 0.16 15.90 -23.40
CA ASP A 261 1.58 15.86 -23.75
C ASP A 261 2.43 15.04 -22.75
N GLY A 262 1.81 14.28 -21.85
CA GLY A 262 2.48 13.43 -20.88
C GLY A 262 2.52 14.01 -19.46
N GLY A 263 3.38 13.42 -18.63
CA GLY A 263 3.56 13.83 -17.24
C GLY A 263 4.26 15.19 -17.10
N TYR A 264 3.86 15.95 -16.08
CA TYR A 264 4.50 17.22 -15.74
C TYR A 264 4.44 17.50 -14.24
N LEU A 265 5.30 18.39 -13.78
CA LEU A 265 5.40 18.81 -12.38
C LEU A 265 5.06 20.28 -12.21
N LEU A 266 4.41 20.56 -11.12
CA LEU A 266 3.98 21.89 -10.71
C LEU A 266 4.44 22.15 -9.28
N ILE A 267 4.81 23.39 -8.97
CA ILE A 267 5.26 23.81 -7.64
C ILE A 267 4.54 25.09 -7.20
N SER A 268 4.30 25.24 -5.90
CA SER A 268 3.70 26.44 -5.33
C SER A 268 4.17 26.65 -3.90
N ASP A 269 4.45 27.88 -3.53
CA ASP A 269 4.59 28.30 -2.13
C ASP A 269 3.26 28.75 -1.51
N ASN A 270 2.27 29.07 -2.34
CA ASN A 270 0.90 29.40 -1.94
C ASN A 270 -0.12 28.77 -2.92
N PRO A 271 -0.56 27.55 -2.68
CA PRO A 271 -1.47 26.84 -3.60
C PRO A 271 -2.75 27.60 -3.94
N SER A 272 -3.19 28.52 -3.06
CA SER A 272 -4.37 29.36 -3.31
C SER A 272 -4.17 30.42 -4.38
N GLU A 273 -2.93 30.78 -4.68
CA GLU A 273 -2.56 31.74 -5.74
C GLU A 273 -2.18 31.04 -7.05
N GLY A 274 -2.06 29.71 -7.03
CA GLY A 274 -1.78 28.89 -8.20
C GLY A 274 -0.46 28.14 -8.12
N PHE A 275 -0.13 27.48 -9.22
CA PHE A 275 1.07 26.65 -9.37
C PHE A 275 1.87 27.04 -10.61
N THR A 276 3.17 26.95 -10.52
CA THR A 276 4.10 27.10 -11.66
C THR A 276 4.53 25.73 -12.19
N LYS A 277 4.50 25.55 -13.51
CA LYS A 277 5.00 24.33 -14.15
C LYS A 277 6.52 24.35 -14.22
N ILE A 278 7.19 23.40 -13.58
CA ILE A 278 8.66 23.32 -13.50
C ILE A 278 9.27 22.24 -14.38
N ALA A 279 8.48 21.29 -14.85
CA ALA A 279 8.93 20.26 -15.77
C ALA A 279 7.78 19.75 -16.63
N THR A 280 8.10 19.39 -17.86
CA THR A 280 7.23 18.66 -18.79
C THR A 280 7.76 17.23 -18.98
N GLN A 281 7.04 16.39 -19.70
CA GLN A 281 7.50 15.03 -20.01
C GLN A 281 8.89 15.01 -20.68
N SER A 282 9.16 15.96 -21.57
CA SER A 282 10.45 16.04 -22.27
C SER A 282 11.60 16.48 -21.35
N ASP A 283 11.32 17.25 -20.30
CA ASP A 283 12.33 17.65 -19.32
C ASP A 283 12.60 16.51 -18.34
N LEU A 284 11.56 15.83 -17.89
CA LEU A 284 11.67 14.73 -16.96
C LEU A 284 12.35 13.53 -17.59
N TYR A 285 11.81 13.04 -18.71
CA TYR A 285 12.33 11.84 -19.32
C TYR A 285 11.74 11.54 -20.69
N ASN A 286 12.59 11.36 -21.68
CA ASN A 286 12.18 11.00 -23.05
C ASN A 286 12.34 9.51 -23.34
N TYR A 287 12.19 8.67 -22.33
CA TYR A 287 12.31 7.24 -22.43
C TYR A 287 11.03 6.62 -22.98
N PRO A 288 11.07 5.89 -24.10
CA PRO A 288 9.85 5.42 -24.76
C PRO A 288 8.94 4.55 -23.90
N ALA A 289 9.49 3.81 -22.94
CA ALA A 289 8.69 2.95 -22.05
C ALA A 289 7.80 3.72 -21.08
N VAL A 290 8.21 4.92 -20.65
CA VAL A 290 7.40 5.80 -19.80
C VAL A 290 6.64 6.84 -20.62
N HIS A 291 6.79 6.80 -21.93
CA HIS A 291 6.09 7.72 -22.83
C HIS A 291 4.63 7.28 -23.00
N TYR A 292 3.69 8.10 -22.55
CA TYR A 292 2.27 7.74 -22.48
C TYR A 292 1.64 7.38 -23.84
N LYS A 293 2.16 7.88 -24.97
CA LYS A 293 1.67 7.54 -26.31
C LYS A 293 1.97 6.11 -26.75
N ASP A 294 2.96 5.49 -26.12
CA ASP A 294 3.36 4.11 -26.44
C ASP A 294 2.71 3.10 -25.50
N SER A 295 1.92 3.57 -24.52
CA SER A 295 1.28 2.72 -23.54
C SER A 295 0.00 3.34 -22.97
N VAL A 296 -0.93 2.49 -22.60
CA VAL A 296 -2.24 2.89 -22.05
C VAL A 296 -2.12 3.57 -20.68
N TYR A 297 -1.11 3.22 -19.88
CA TYR A 297 -0.92 3.70 -18.52
C TYR A 297 0.43 4.37 -18.28
N GLY A 298 1.24 4.54 -19.32
CA GLY A 298 2.60 5.00 -19.18
C GLY A 298 2.76 6.50 -19.03
N GLY A 299 3.91 6.88 -18.45
CA GLY A 299 4.27 8.26 -18.21
C GLY A 299 3.61 8.86 -16.98
N GLY A 300 2.83 8.08 -16.21
CA GLY A 300 2.28 8.53 -14.96
C GLY A 300 3.36 8.72 -13.91
N ILE A 301 3.34 9.86 -13.24
CA ILE A 301 4.19 10.11 -12.09
C ILE A 301 3.49 9.51 -10.87
N TRP A 302 4.09 8.49 -10.25
CA TRP A 302 3.46 7.76 -9.17
C TRP A 302 3.82 8.28 -7.80
N GLU A 303 5.09 8.63 -7.60
CA GLU A 303 5.58 9.11 -6.32
C GLU A 303 6.62 10.22 -6.52
N ILE A 304 6.66 11.13 -5.55
CA ILE A 304 7.63 12.23 -5.52
C ILE A 304 8.11 12.35 -4.07
N VAL A 305 9.41 12.55 -3.89
CA VAL A 305 9.98 12.79 -2.56
C VAL A 305 11.17 13.74 -2.66
N GLU A 306 11.34 14.61 -1.66
CA GLU A 306 12.60 15.34 -1.46
C GLU A 306 13.57 14.43 -0.70
N TYR A 307 14.79 14.29 -1.22
CA TYR A 307 15.85 13.53 -0.56
C TYR A 307 17.21 14.21 -0.81
N HIS A 308 17.89 14.57 0.27
CA HIS A 308 19.15 15.33 0.23
C HIS A 308 19.10 16.60 -0.64
N GLY A 309 18.02 17.37 -0.54
CA GLY A 309 17.83 18.63 -1.26
C GLY A 309 17.54 18.49 -2.75
N SER A 310 17.33 17.28 -3.26
CA SER A 310 16.92 16.98 -4.63
C SER A 310 15.52 16.36 -4.64
N LEU A 311 14.78 16.58 -5.72
CA LEU A 311 13.46 16.02 -5.92
C LEU A 311 13.56 14.70 -6.71
N TYR A 312 13.15 13.58 -6.12
CA TYR A 312 13.12 12.30 -6.80
C TYR A 312 11.70 11.99 -7.26
N VAL A 313 11.57 11.67 -8.55
CA VAL A 313 10.30 11.47 -9.25
C VAL A 313 10.26 10.06 -9.82
N ALA A 314 9.36 9.23 -9.32
CA ALA A 314 9.13 7.88 -9.83
C ALA A 314 8.05 7.88 -10.91
N MET A 315 8.39 7.35 -12.08
CA MET A 315 7.50 7.27 -13.24
C MET A 315 7.24 5.81 -13.59
N CYS A 316 5.97 5.47 -13.80
CA CYS A 316 5.59 4.12 -14.20
C CYS A 316 5.78 3.88 -15.70
N THR A 317 6.03 2.63 -16.06
CA THR A 317 5.81 2.18 -17.43
C THR A 317 4.34 1.82 -17.60
N GLY A 318 3.76 2.17 -18.71
CA GLY A 318 2.38 1.77 -18.97
C GLY A 318 2.30 0.69 -20.05
N THR A 319 3.43 0.26 -20.57
CA THR A 319 3.45 -0.92 -21.42
C THR A 319 3.81 -2.11 -20.57
N PRO A 320 2.96 -3.13 -20.53
CA PRO A 320 3.30 -4.38 -19.87
C PRO A 320 4.66 -4.86 -20.34
N ALA A 321 5.54 -5.11 -19.40
CA ALA A 321 6.86 -5.62 -19.68
C ALA A 321 6.84 -6.88 -20.57
N THR A 322 5.71 -7.59 -20.59
CA THR A 322 5.51 -8.84 -21.33
C THR A 322 5.04 -8.69 -22.77
N ARG A 323 4.44 -7.57 -23.15
CA ARG A 323 3.83 -7.42 -24.49
C ARG A 323 4.82 -7.00 -25.58
N VAL A 324 6.01 -6.57 -25.21
CA VAL A 324 6.99 -5.98 -26.14
C VAL A 324 8.14 -6.93 -26.47
N GLY A 325 8.06 -8.22 -26.14
CA GLY A 325 9.09 -9.23 -26.44
C GLY A 325 10.43 -8.91 -25.81
N ASP A 326 11.52 -8.97 -26.59
CA ASP A 326 12.89 -8.71 -26.11
C ASP A 326 13.15 -7.26 -25.66
N ASN A 327 12.17 -6.36 -25.82
CA ASN A 327 12.25 -4.95 -25.42
C ASN A 327 11.49 -4.67 -24.11
N MET A 328 11.58 -5.55 -23.16
CA MET A 328 10.99 -5.35 -21.83
C MET A 328 11.54 -4.08 -21.21
N ARG A 329 10.63 -3.20 -20.79
CA ARG A 329 10.94 -1.89 -20.22
C ARG A 329 10.33 -1.81 -18.81
N SER A 330 10.96 -1.07 -17.94
CA SER A 330 10.54 -0.93 -16.54
C SER A 330 10.42 0.54 -16.16
N PHE A 331 10.16 0.81 -14.90
CA PHE A 331 10.01 2.15 -14.36
C PHE A 331 11.28 3.01 -14.49
N ALA A 332 11.12 4.31 -14.33
CA ALA A 332 12.19 5.29 -14.23
C ALA A 332 12.11 6.07 -12.91
N ILE A 333 13.27 6.51 -12.42
CA ILE A 333 13.40 7.48 -11.33
C ILE A 333 14.30 8.60 -11.84
N VAL A 334 13.80 9.83 -11.77
CA VAL A 334 14.51 11.04 -12.22
C VAL A 334 14.77 11.92 -11.03
N ARG A 335 16.02 12.44 -10.91
CA ARG A 335 16.41 13.42 -9.91
C ARG A 335 16.33 14.82 -10.50
N GLY A 336 15.66 15.73 -9.80
CA GLY A 336 15.58 17.15 -10.10
C GLY A 336 16.39 17.99 -9.10
N ASP A 337 17.34 18.74 -9.59
CA ASP A 337 18.18 19.65 -8.84
C ASP A 337 17.85 21.10 -9.24
N CYS A 338 17.50 21.95 -8.29
CA CYS A 338 17.24 23.37 -8.54
C CYS A 338 18.46 24.20 -8.14
N SER A 339 19.02 24.97 -9.09
CA SER A 339 20.21 25.79 -8.89
C SER A 339 19.93 27.30 -8.81
N GLY A 340 18.64 27.69 -8.74
CA GLY A 340 18.25 29.10 -8.79
C GLY A 340 16.83 29.36 -8.29
N ASP A 341 16.10 30.22 -8.97
CA ASP A 341 14.69 30.48 -8.65
C ASP A 341 13.85 29.24 -8.95
N TRP A 342 13.22 28.68 -7.94
CA TRP A 342 12.40 27.48 -8.06
C TRP A 342 11.20 27.63 -9.00
N ASN A 343 10.74 28.89 -9.24
CA ASN A 343 9.68 29.24 -10.20
C ASN A 343 10.17 29.27 -11.66
N ASP A 344 11.49 29.25 -11.90
CA ASP A 344 12.06 29.25 -13.24
C ASP A 344 12.34 27.80 -13.68
N PRO A 345 11.62 27.25 -14.67
CA PRO A 345 11.90 25.90 -15.17
C PRO A 345 13.35 25.69 -15.64
N SER A 346 14.01 26.77 -16.10
CA SER A 346 15.41 26.71 -16.55
C SER A 346 16.43 26.56 -15.41
N ALA A 347 16.04 26.82 -14.17
CA ALA A 347 16.87 26.61 -12.98
C ALA A 347 16.92 25.14 -12.56
N TRP A 348 16.05 24.29 -13.11
CA TRP A 348 16.00 22.88 -12.81
C TRP A 348 16.84 22.05 -13.78
N THR A 349 17.57 21.08 -13.23
CA THR A 349 18.29 20.07 -14.00
C THR A 349 17.74 18.71 -13.65
N TRP A 350 17.29 17.97 -14.68
CA TRP A 350 16.68 16.65 -14.51
C TRP A 350 17.65 15.57 -14.96
N THR A 351 17.98 14.64 -14.06
CA THR A 351 18.96 13.58 -14.28
C THR A 351 18.33 12.22 -14.08
N PRO A 352 18.35 11.33 -15.09
CA PRO A 352 17.84 9.97 -14.93
C PRO A 352 18.76 9.14 -14.03
N VAL A 353 18.22 8.67 -12.91
CA VAL A 353 18.91 7.76 -11.96
C VAL A 353 18.64 6.31 -12.35
N VAL A 354 17.37 6.00 -12.58
CA VAL A 354 16.87 4.71 -13.08
C VAL A 354 16.18 4.97 -14.41
N GLY A 355 16.53 4.22 -15.47
CA GLY A 355 15.96 4.46 -16.78
C GLY A 355 16.73 3.78 -17.92
N ASP A 356 16.99 4.49 -19.04
CA ASP A 356 17.76 3.98 -20.14
C ASP A 356 19.24 4.40 -20.03
N LYS A 357 20.12 3.47 -20.31
CA LYS A 357 21.56 3.73 -20.35
C LYS A 357 21.93 4.74 -21.45
N ALA A 358 21.18 4.79 -22.55
CA ALA A 358 21.40 5.73 -23.62
C ALA A 358 21.19 7.19 -23.18
N ASP A 359 20.34 7.42 -22.18
CA ASP A 359 20.06 8.72 -21.61
C ASP A 359 20.94 9.03 -20.38
N GLY A 360 21.89 8.15 -20.09
CA GLY A 360 22.84 8.32 -19.01
C GLY A 360 22.40 7.79 -17.65
N ALA A 361 21.27 7.06 -17.60
CA ALA A 361 20.84 6.43 -16.36
C ALA A 361 21.89 5.45 -15.83
N LYS A 362 22.16 5.51 -14.53
CA LYS A 362 23.08 4.61 -13.84
C LYS A 362 22.53 3.21 -13.70
N TYR A 363 21.23 3.12 -13.40
CA TYR A 363 20.49 1.86 -13.26
C TYR A 363 19.52 1.73 -14.44
N THR A 364 19.52 0.59 -15.11
CA THR A 364 18.76 0.41 -16.37
C THR A 364 17.66 -0.61 -16.22
N PHE A 365 16.56 -0.38 -16.93
CA PHE A 365 15.36 -1.24 -16.96
C PHE A 365 14.80 -1.54 -15.55
N GLY A 366 14.43 -0.48 -14.85
CA GLY A 366 14.25 -0.53 -13.40
C GLY A 366 15.63 -0.50 -12.73
N ILE A 367 15.71 -0.91 -11.48
CA ILE A 367 16.99 -0.93 -10.75
C ILE A 367 17.83 -2.14 -11.19
N ASP A 368 17.19 -3.29 -11.42
CA ASP A 368 17.83 -4.54 -11.81
C ASP A 368 17.31 -5.04 -13.17
N PRO A 369 18.18 -5.11 -14.21
CA PRO A 369 17.78 -5.54 -15.54
C PRO A 369 17.26 -6.98 -15.64
N GLU A 370 17.53 -7.83 -14.65
CA GLU A 370 16.99 -9.19 -14.60
C GLU A 370 15.54 -9.21 -14.06
N ARG A 371 15.02 -8.06 -13.60
CA ARG A 371 13.72 -7.91 -12.98
C ARG A 371 12.99 -6.68 -13.52
N THR A 372 12.20 -6.87 -14.55
CA THR A 372 11.39 -5.77 -15.10
C THR A 372 10.09 -5.62 -14.33
N ARG A 373 9.77 -4.39 -13.91
CA ARG A 373 8.60 -4.05 -13.11
C ARG A 373 7.91 -2.79 -13.65
N ALA A 374 6.61 -2.69 -13.43
CA ALA A 374 5.82 -1.59 -13.98
C ALA A 374 6.11 -0.25 -13.30
N ALA A 375 6.30 -0.24 -11.99
CA ALA A 375 6.53 0.99 -11.25
C ALA A 375 7.46 0.81 -10.04
N ALA A 376 8.11 1.91 -9.65
CA ALA A 376 8.47 2.17 -8.28
C ALA A 376 7.31 2.96 -7.67
N CYS A 377 6.56 2.33 -6.79
CA CYS A 377 5.29 2.85 -6.32
C CYS A 377 5.37 3.48 -4.95
N ASN A 378 6.50 3.33 -4.29
CA ASN A 378 6.70 3.75 -2.92
C ASN A 378 8.11 4.30 -2.76
N LEU A 379 8.19 5.55 -2.32
CA LEU A 379 9.43 6.24 -1.97
C LEU A 379 9.32 6.73 -0.54
N CYS A 380 10.10 6.15 0.38
CA CYS A 380 10.05 6.51 1.79
C CYS A 380 11.46 6.68 2.36
N ILE A 381 11.67 7.76 3.10
CA ILE A 381 12.95 8.00 3.75
C ILE A 381 12.93 7.38 5.14
N TYR A 382 13.93 6.57 5.44
CA TYR A 382 14.13 5.97 6.75
C TYR A 382 15.62 5.75 7.01
N ASP A 383 16.08 6.14 8.20
CA ASP A 383 17.46 5.98 8.66
C ASP A 383 18.50 6.49 7.61
N GLY A 384 18.25 7.69 7.06
CA GLY A 384 19.11 8.34 6.07
C GLY A 384 19.12 7.71 4.67
N TYR A 385 18.30 6.68 4.41
CA TYR A 385 18.17 6.03 3.12
C TYR A 385 16.81 6.32 2.49
N LEU A 386 16.77 6.41 1.17
CA LEU A 386 15.53 6.40 0.40
C LEU A 386 15.17 4.95 0.05
N TYR A 387 14.11 4.43 0.65
CA TYR A 387 13.55 3.12 0.35
C TYR A 387 12.65 3.18 -0.87
N ILE A 388 12.77 2.18 -1.75
CA ILE A 388 12.10 2.11 -3.05
C ILE A 388 11.41 0.75 -3.14
N GLY A 389 10.08 0.77 -3.12
CA GLY A 389 9.25 -0.42 -3.25
C GLY A 389 8.77 -0.61 -4.69
N GLU A 390 8.83 -1.83 -5.20
CA GLU A 390 8.36 -2.18 -6.53
C GLU A 390 6.85 -2.46 -6.59
N TYR A 391 6.31 -2.35 -7.78
CA TYR A 391 5.00 -2.78 -8.20
C TYR A 391 5.11 -3.71 -9.41
N ASN A 392 4.54 -4.87 -9.29
CA ASN A 392 4.21 -5.70 -10.43
C ASN A 392 2.84 -5.26 -10.95
N ASP A 393 2.73 -5.15 -12.25
CA ASP A 393 1.43 -4.88 -12.86
C ASP A 393 0.55 -6.12 -12.72
N GLU A 394 -0.40 -6.06 -11.80
CA GLU A 394 -1.31 -7.17 -11.49
C GLU A 394 -2.55 -7.19 -12.39
N GLU A 395 -2.85 -6.07 -13.03
CA GLU A 395 -3.96 -6.00 -13.98
C GLU A 395 -3.66 -6.82 -15.22
N ILE A 396 -2.39 -6.90 -15.61
CA ILE A 396 -1.94 -7.63 -16.80
C ILE A 396 -2.01 -9.14 -16.66
N PRO A 397 -1.57 -9.77 -15.55
CA PRO A 397 -1.83 -11.19 -15.35
C PRO A 397 -3.29 -11.56 -15.47
N LEU A 398 -4.18 -10.73 -14.93
CA LEU A 398 -5.62 -10.93 -15.07
C LEU A 398 -6.08 -10.73 -16.51
N GLU A 399 -5.57 -9.72 -17.20
CA GLU A 399 -5.87 -9.46 -18.60
C GLU A 399 -5.38 -10.58 -19.52
N GLU A 400 -4.12 -11.02 -19.39
CA GLU A 400 -3.56 -12.15 -20.15
C GLU A 400 -4.31 -13.45 -19.87
N LEU A 401 -4.67 -13.69 -18.59
CA LEU A 401 -5.48 -14.84 -18.22
C LEU A 401 -6.88 -14.76 -18.82
N MET A 402 -7.50 -13.58 -18.75
CA MET A 402 -8.87 -13.37 -19.23
C MET A 402 -8.97 -13.38 -20.76
N PHE A 403 -8.03 -12.78 -21.47
CA PHE A 403 -8.13 -12.58 -22.92
C PHE A 403 -7.35 -13.60 -23.74
N ASP A 404 -6.15 -13.92 -23.34
CA ASP A 404 -5.25 -14.80 -24.08
C ASP A 404 -5.06 -16.16 -23.42
N GLN A 405 -5.55 -16.32 -22.17
CA GLN A 405 -5.41 -17.55 -21.39
C GLN A 405 -3.94 -17.97 -21.20
N ASP A 406 -3.05 -16.97 -21.10
CA ASP A 406 -1.63 -17.18 -20.84
C ASP A 406 -1.37 -17.14 -19.33
N PHE A 407 -1.05 -18.28 -18.75
CA PHE A 407 -0.63 -18.41 -17.36
C PHE A 407 0.86 -18.11 -17.16
N GLY A 408 1.65 -18.01 -18.23
CA GLY A 408 3.09 -17.85 -18.14
C GLY A 408 3.50 -16.55 -17.47
N PHE A 409 2.73 -15.49 -17.68
CA PHE A 409 3.01 -14.20 -17.04
C PHE A 409 2.69 -14.23 -15.54
N LEU A 410 1.53 -14.76 -15.18
CA LEU A 410 1.16 -14.93 -13.77
C LEU A 410 2.15 -15.85 -13.04
N ALA A 411 2.53 -16.97 -13.65
CA ALA A 411 3.52 -17.89 -13.08
C ALA A 411 4.87 -17.21 -12.83
N ARG A 412 5.37 -16.41 -13.78
CA ARG A 412 6.62 -15.64 -13.61
C ARG A 412 6.52 -14.63 -12.47
N ASN A 413 5.40 -13.90 -12.38
CA ASN A 413 5.19 -12.95 -11.30
C ASN A 413 5.12 -13.63 -9.93
N LEU A 414 4.46 -14.78 -9.84
CA LEU A 414 4.41 -15.58 -8.62
C LEU A 414 5.76 -16.25 -8.26
N GLU A 415 6.68 -16.39 -9.21
CA GLU A 415 8.04 -16.87 -8.97
C GLU A 415 9.01 -15.73 -8.60
N GLN A 416 8.72 -14.51 -9.01
CA GLN A 416 9.55 -13.33 -8.80
C GLN A 416 8.67 -12.14 -8.36
N SER A 417 8.27 -12.12 -7.12
CA SER A 417 7.48 -11.03 -6.54
C SER A 417 8.28 -9.72 -6.43
N VAL A 418 7.74 -8.72 -5.75
CA VAL A 418 8.32 -7.38 -5.66
C VAL A 418 9.55 -7.31 -4.75
N ASN A 419 10.54 -6.54 -5.16
CA ASN A 419 11.73 -6.23 -4.39
C ASN A 419 11.57 -4.93 -3.61
N LEU A 420 12.31 -4.84 -2.50
CA LEU A 420 12.55 -3.60 -1.78
C LEU A 420 14.03 -3.23 -1.93
N TYR A 421 14.28 -2.03 -2.40
CA TYR A 421 15.62 -1.44 -2.46
C TYR A 421 15.74 -0.29 -1.47
N ARG A 422 16.97 0.10 -1.16
CA ARG A 422 17.28 1.37 -0.54
C ARG A 422 18.40 2.07 -1.27
N MET A 423 18.35 3.38 -1.29
CA MET A 423 19.33 4.24 -1.95
C MET A 423 19.99 5.16 -0.93
N SER A 424 21.30 5.33 -1.07
CA SER A 424 22.07 6.34 -0.35
C SER A 424 22.84 7.21 -1.33
N ILE A 425 23.29 8.39 -0.86
CA ILE A 425 24.17 9.25 -1.62
C ILE A 425 25.61 9.03 -1.14
N GLY A 426 26.50 8.60 -2.05
CA GLY A 426 27.90 8.43 -1.74
C GLY A 426 28.62 9.76 -1.53
N SER A 427 29.80 9.74 -0.91
CA SER A 427 30.64 10.92 -0.73
C SER A 427 31.07 11.63 -2.03
N ASP A 428 30.89 10.95 -3.17
CA ASP A 428 31.09 11.49 -4.51
C ASP A 428 29.81 12.09 -5.12
N GLY A 429 28.72 12.17 -4.33
CA GLY A 429 27.40 12.65 -4.76
C GLY A 429 26.63 11.69 -5.64
N SER A 430 27.12 10.46 -5.83
CA SER A 430 26.44 9.47 -6.67
C SER A 430 25.48 8.60 -5.87
N GLU A 431 24.34 8.26 -6.47
CA GLU A 431 23.36 7.32 -5.92
C GLU A 431 23.94 5.91 -5.84
N ARG A 432 23.71 5.24 -4.72
CA ARG A 432 24.11 3.84 -4.47
C ARG A 432 22.89 3.04 -4.06
N MET A 433 22.57 2.02 -4.84
CA MET A 433 21.45 1.12 -4.57
C MET A 433 21.90 -0.12 -3.83
N GLU A 434 21.14 -0.53 -2.82
CA GLU A 434 21.27 -1.80 -2.12
C GLU A 434 19.93 -2.54 -2.21
N LEU A 435 20.00 -3.86 -2.37
CA LEU A 435 18.82 -4.72 -2.31
C LEU A 435 18.53 -5.05 -0.85
N VAL A 436 17.35 -4.69 -0.36
CA VAL A 436 16.91 -4.97 1.02
C VAL A 436 16.19 -6.31 1.08
N VAL A 437 15.22 -6.51 0.17
CA VAL A 437 14.44 -7.74 0.03
C VAL A 437 14.44 -8.16 -1.44
N GLY A 438 14.82 -9.39 -1.74
CA GLY A 438 14.87 -9.92 -3.08
C GLY A 438 15.90 -11.04 -3.26
N GLU A 439 15.83 -11.72 -4.39
CA GLU A 439 16.71 -12.82 -4.78
C GLU A 439 18.08 -12.29 -5.21
N ARG A 440 19.05 -13.23 -5.27
CA ARG A 440 20.37 -12.97 -5.87
C ARG A 440 20.23 -12.80 -7.38
N THR A 441 20.86 -11.74 -7.88
CA THR A 441 20.97 -11.45 -9.31
C THR A 441 22.42 -11.14 -9.66
N LYS A 442 22.72 -10.91 -10.93
CA LYS A 442 24.06 -10.45 -11.33
C LYS A 442 24.42 -9.11 -10.73
N MET A 443 23.42 -8.23 -10.58
CA MET A 443 23.59 -6.92 -10.01
C MET A 443 23.75 -6.97 -8.50
N PHE A 444 23.01 -7.84 -7.83
CA PHE A 444 23.00 -8.05 -6.39
C PHE A 444 23.39 -9.49 -6.02
N PRO A 445 24.67 -9.89 -6.20
CA PRO A 445 25.09 -11.28 -6.04
C PRO A 445 24.98 -11.80 -4.60
N ALA A 446 24.94 -10.91 -3.61
CA ALA A 446 24.70 -11.27 -2.22
C ALA A 446 23.22 -11.56 -1.91
N GLY A 447 22.30 -11.05 -2.74
CA GLY A 447 20.85 -11.02 -2.46
C GLY A 447 20.48 -9.89 -1.50
N GLY A 448 19.24 -9.89 -1.03
CA GLY A 448 18.74 -8.88 -0.12
C GLY A 448 19.41 -8.90 1.25
N ILE A 449 19.65 -7.71 1.83
CA ILE A 449 20.29 -7.53 3.15
C ILE A 449 19.55 -8.29 4.24
N LEU A 450 18.22 -8.31 4.18
CA LEU A 450 17.37 -9.03 5.14
C LEU A 450 17.31 -10.54 4.92
N CYS A 451 18.03 -11.07 3.94
CA CYS A 451 18.02 -12.49 3.56
C CYS A 451 16.60 -13.04 3.28
N LYS A 452 15.70 -12.17 2.83
CA LYS A 452 14.35 -12.51 2.41
C LYS A 452 14.24 -12.48 0.90
N ARG A 453 13.44 -13.40 0.36
CA ARG A 453 13.07 -13.40 -1.06
C ARG A 453 12.12 -12.24 -1.35
N SER A 454 11.89 -11.91 -2.63
CA SER A 454 10.90 -10.95 -3.08
C SER A 454 9.54 -11.19 -2.44
N GLY A 455 8.76 -10.12 -2.25
CA GLY A 455 7.49 -10.17 -1.51
C GLY A 455 7.61 -10.60 -0.05
N PHE A 456 8.79 -10.47 0.58
CA PHE A 456 9.14 -11.02 1.91
C PHE A 456 9.07 -12.55 2.00
N GLY A 457 9.06 -13.25 0.85
CA GLY A 457 8.95 -14.69 0.73
C GLY A 457 7.53 -15.15 0.41
N ASP A 458 6.57 -14.23 0.39
CA ASP A 458 5.19 -14.43 -0.03
C ASP A 458 5.05 -13.92 -1.47
N TYR A 459 5.07 -14.82 -2.43
CA TYR A 459 5.12 -14.45 -3.85
C TYR A 459 3.84 -13.81 -4.36
N GLU A 460 2.73 -13.99 -3.66
CA GLU A 460 1.45 -13.33 -3.86
C GLU A 460 1.49 -11.84 -3.52
N ASN A 461 2.47 -11.37 -2.76
CA ASN A 461 2.73 -9.95 -2.52
C ASN A 461 3.29 -9.30 -3.78
N GLN A 462 2.43 -8.76 -4.63
CA GLN A 462 2.79 -8.20 -5.94
C GLN A 462 2.98 -6.68 -5.94
N TYR A 463 2.82 -6.03 -4.77
CA TYR A 463 2.87 -4.59 -4.63
C TYR A 463 3.34 -4.20 -3.22
N PHE A 464 4.41 -3.43 -3.10
CA PHE A 464 4.68 -2.64 -1.89
C PHE A 464 3.81 -1.38 -1.94
N TRP A 465 2.56 -1.51 -1.52
CA TRP A 465 1.56 -0.49 -1.81
C TRP A 465 1.77 0.80 -1.03
N GLN A 466 2.10 0.67 0.25
CA GLN A 466 2.34 1.83 1.10
C GLN A 466 3.48 1.58 2.09
N SER A 467 4.15 2.66 2.46
CA SER A 467 5.10 2.68 3.56
C SER A 467 4.94 3.94 4.42
N LYS A 468 5.32 3.84 5.67
CA LYS A 468 5.28 4.94 6.62
C LYS A 468 6.29 4.71 7.73
N VAL A 469 7.01 5.74 8.11
CA VAL A 469 7.79 5.73 9.35
C VAL A 469 6.86 6.08 10.50
N PHE A 470 6.88 5.27 11.54
CA PHE A 470 6.13 5.46 12.78
C PHE A 470 6.82 4.69 13.91
N ASP A 471 6.93 5.28 15.11
CA ASP A 471 7.57 4.66 16.28
C ASP A 471 8.99 4.16 15.96
N ASP A 472 9.78 5.00 15.27
CA ASP A 472 11.16 4.71 14.82
C ASP A 472 11.32 3.44 13.96
N LYS A 473 10.25 2.95 13.37
CA LYS A 473 10.24 1.80 12.47
C LYS A 473 9.66 2.17 11.12
N LEU A 474 10.19 1.57 10.07
CA LEU A 474 9.61 1.65 8.73
C LEU A 474 8.54 0.58 8.59
N PHE A 475 7.28 0.98 8.52
CA PHE A 475 6.13 0.13 8.22
C PHE A 475 5.97 -0.04 6.72
N LEU A 476 5.72 -1.26 6.28
CA LEU A 476 5.54 -1.63 4.87
C LEU A 476 4.30 -2.48 4.73
N GLY A 477 3.35 -2.00 3.94
CA GLY A 477 2.12 -2.71 3.62
C GLY A 477 2.13 -3.22 2.18
N THR A 478 1.60 -4.42 1.96
CA THR A 478 1.58 -5.09 0.67
C THR A 478 0.18 -5.19 0.09
N PHE A 479 0.14 -5.60 -1.16
CA PHE A 479 -1.04 -6.06 -1.87
C PHE A 479 -0.88 -7.56 -2.13
N ASP A 480 -1.88 -8.34 -1.77
CA ASP A 480 -1.95 -9.78 -1.97
C ASP A 480 -2.88 -10.13 -3.15
N THR A 481 -2.30 -10.69 -4.20
CA THR A 481 -3.05 -11.11 -5.39
C THR A 481 -3.97 -12.30 -5.10
N SER A 482 -3.60 -13.18 -4.17
CA SER A 482 -4.38 -14.40 -3.89
C SER A 482 -5.74 -14.09 -3.27
N SER A 483 -5.86 -13.00 -2.52
CA SER A 483 -7.13 -12.55 -1.93
C SER A 483 -8.17 -12.18 -2.98
N LEU A 484 -7.79 -11.79 -4.19
CA LEU A 484 -8.73 -11.51 -5.28
C LEU A 484 -9.43 -12.77 -5.78
N LEU A 485 -8.90 -13.95 -5.47
CA LEU A 485 -9.50 -15.24 -5.81
C LEU A 485 -10.47 -15.74 -4.72
N GLU A 486 -10.51 -15.08 -3.54
CA GLU A 486 -11.34 -15.47 -2.41
C GLU A 486 -12.84 -15.58 -2.75
N PRO A 487 -13.43 -14.63 -3.50
CA PRO A 487 -14.85 -14.74 -3.84
C PRO A 487 -15.18 -15.93 -4.71
N LEU A 488 -14.25 -16.43 -5.50
CA LEU A 488 -14.46 -17.63 -6.30
C LEU A 488 -14.75 -18.85 -5.42
N GLY A 489 -14.20 -18.87 -4.21
CA GLY A 489 -14.46 -19.90 -3.21
C GLY A 489 -15.90 -19.92 -2.72
N GLN A 490 -16.58 -18.78 -2.62
CA GLN A 490 -17.98 -18.70 -2.18
C GLN A 490 -18.93 -19.41 -3.13
N PHE A 491 -18.61 -19.48 -4.43
CA PHE A 491 -19.43 -20.14 -5.44
C PHE A 491 -19.16 -21.64 -5.55
N THR A 492 -18.11 -22.16 -4.90
CA THR A 492 -17.69 -23.56 -4.95
C THR A 492 -17.83 -24.29 -3.61
N ASN A 493 -18.62 -23.75 -2.66
CA ASN A 493 -18.73 -24.25 -1.27
C ASN A 493 -17.41 -24.25 -0.49
N GLY A 494 -16.48 -23.46 -0.89
CA GLY A 494 -15.19 -23.35 -0.31
C GLY A 494 -14.29 -22.54 -1.22
N ASP A 495 -13.10 -22.35 -0.79
CA ASP A 495 -12.08 -21.75 -1.58
C ASP A 495 -11.68 -22.68 -2.73
N LEU A 496 -11.83 -22.22 -3.97
CA LEU A 496 -11.46 -22.99 -5.16
C LEU A 496 -10.01 -23.50 -5.10
N LEU A 497 -9.12 -22.73 -4.49
CA LEU A 497 -7.70 -23.06 -4.36
C LEU A 497 -7.42 -23.94 -3.14
N HIS A 498 -8.29 -23.93 -2.14
CA HIS A 498 -8.17 -24.72 -0.92
C HIS A 498 -9.26 -25.80 -0.81
N MET A 499 -9.98 -26.10 -1.92
CA MET A 499 -10.95 -27.19 -1.96
C MET A 499 -10.29 -28.47 -1.45
N SER A 500 -10.95 -29.08 -0.48
CA SER A 500 -10.54 -30.36 0.04
C SER A 500 -10.64 -31.44 -1.05
N ARG A 501 -9.97 -32.55 -0.82
CA ARG A 501 -10.07 -33.73 -1.70
C ARG A 501 -11.52 -34.16 -1.92
N ASP A 502 -12.35 -34.10 -0.88
CA ASP A 502 -13.75 -34.53 -0.93
C ASP A 502 -14.60 -33.55 -1.76
N GLU A 503 -14.33 -32.27 -1.69
CA GLU A 503 -14.98 -31.26 -2.51
C GLU A 503 -14.63 -31.42 -3.99
N TRP A 504 -13.34 -31.65 -4.32
CA TRP A 504 -12.92 -31.97 -5.69
C TRP A 504 -13.57 -33.26 -6.18
N ALA A 505 -13.64 -34.30 -5.34
CA ALA A 505 -14.31 -35.55 -5.68
C ALA A 505 -15.80 -35.35 -5.96
N SER A 506 -16.47 -34.48 -5.20
CA SER A 506 -17.87 -34.10 -5.43
C SER A 506 -18.06 -33.44 -6.80
N GLN A 507 -17.21 -32.51 -7.20
CA GLN A 507 -17.30 -31.86 -8.51
C GLN A 507 -17.06 -32.85 -9.66
N ILE A 508 -16.10 -33.73 -9.52
CA ILE A 508 -15.82 -34.77 -10.48
C ILE A 508 -16.98 -35.79 -10.53
N GLY A 509 -17.55 -36.14 -9.39
CA GLY A 509 -18.75 -36.98 -9.28
C GLY A 509 -19.93 -36.38 -10.06
N TYR A 510 -20.17 -35.11 -9.94
CA TYR A 510 -21.21 -34.39 -10.72
C TYR A 510 -20.99 -34.49 -12.23
N LEU A 511 -19.74 -34.29 -12.72
CA LEU A 511 -19.41 -34.47 -14.13
C LEU A 511 -19.59 -35.91 -14.61
N LYS A 512 -19.23 -36.90 -13.78
CA LYS A 512 -19.42 -38.32 -14.08
C LYS A 512 -20.92 -38.66 -14.20
N VAL A 513 -21.79 -38.11 -13.34
CA VAL A 513 -23.24 -38.27 -13.42
C VAL A 513 -23.77 -37.68 -14.72
N LEU A 514 -23.36 -36.48 -15.11
CA LEU A 514 -23.71 -35.84 -16.38
C LEU A 514 -23.36 -36.73 -17.60
N LEU A 515 -22.08 -37.19 -17.64
CA LEU A 515 -21.64 -38.09 -18.73
C LEU A 515 -22.39 -39.40 -18.75
N LYS A 516 -22.71 -39.97 -17.60
CA LYS A 516 -23.47 -41.21 -17.49
C LYS A 516 -24.89 -41.06 -17.99
N LEU A 517 -25.60 -40.01 -17.61
CA LEU A 517 -26.91 -39.67 -18.13
C LEU A 517 -26.90 -39.57 -19.67
N LEU A 518 -25.91 -38.91 -20.22
CA LEU A 518 -25.74 -38.73 -21.66
C LEU A 518 -25.47 -40.08 -22.37
N LEU A 519 -24.65 -40.95 -21.76
CA LEU A 519 -24.33 -42.26 -22.28
C LEU A 519 -25.53 -43.25 -22.18
N ASP A 520 -26.20 -43.27 -21.06
CA ASP A 520 -27.32 -44.20 -20.81
C ASP A 520 -28.53 -43.83 -21.64
N LYS A 521 -28.82 -42.55 -21.82
CA LYS A 521 -29.89 -42.10 -22.74
C LYS A 521 -29.61 -42.56 -24.18
N ASN A 522 -28.37 -42.58 -24.62
CA ASN A 522 -28.01 -42.99 -25.97
C ASN A 522 -27.82 -44.51 -26.15
N LYS A 523 -27.64 -45.29 -25.09
CA LYS A 523 -27.65 -46.75 -25.14
C LYS A 523 -29.00 -47.33 -25.46
N ASN A 524 -30.06 -46.64 -25.01
CA ASN A 524 -31.44 -47.11 -25.12
C ASN A 524 -32.22 -46.61 -26.37
N ASN A 525 -31.56 -45.83 -27.23
CA ASN A 525 -32.17 -45.27 -28.45
C ASN A 525 -32.47 -46.28 -29.56
N GLY A 526 -32.50 -47.60 -29.24
CA GLY A 526 -33.05 -48.64 -30.13
C GLY A 526 -34.53 -48.88 -29.97
N ASP A 527 -35.16 -48.41 -28.88
CA ASP A 527 -36.58 -48.55 -28.58
C ASP A 527 -37.07 -47.34 -27.79
N GLY A 528 -37.67 -46.41 -28.49
CA GLY A 528 -37.97 -45.03 -28.13
C GLY A 528 -38.89 -44.79 -26.92
N THR A 529 -38.68 -45.37 -25.74
CA THR A 529 -39.68 -45.31 -24.65
C THR A 529 -39.19 -44.86 -23.28
N LEU A 530 -37.96 -44.45 -23.04
CA LEU A 530 -37.54 -44.08 -21.69
C LEU A 530 -37.74 -42.62 -21.28
N PHE A 531 -38.01 -41.70 -22.19
CA PHE A 531 -38.27 -40.29 -21.86
C PHE A 531 -39.35 -39.65 -22.75
N ALA A 532 -40.53 -40.31 -22.84
CA ALA A 532 -41.71 -39.62 -23.34
C ALA A 532 -42.17 -38.59 -22.29
N ALA A 533 -42.42 -37.37 -22.70
CA ALA A 533 -42.79 -36.19 -21.94
C ALA A 533 -43.69 -36.46 -20.73
N GLY A 534 -43.14 -36.74 -19.56
CA GLY A 534 -43.85 -36.91 -18.29
C GLY A 534 -42.93 -36.95 -17.09
N SER A 535 -43.15 -36.07 -16.20
CA SER A 535 -42.34 -35.61 -15.06
C SER A 535 -41.83 -36.60 -14.01
N GLY A 536 -41.99 -37.91 -14.14
CA GLY A 536 -41.59 -38.91 -13.16
C GLY A 536 -40.23 -39.54 -13.41
N ASP A 537 -39.82 -39.65 -14.67
CA ASP A 537 -38.69 -40.48 -15.08
C ASP A 537 -37.33 -39.77 -14.98
N ALA A 538 -37.30 -38.42 -14.99
CA ALA A 538 -36.03 -37.64 -14.92
C ALA A 538 -35.38 -37.77 -13.53
N ALA A 539 -36.16 -37.77 -12.48
CA ALA A 539 -35.66 -37.94 -11.12
C ALA A 539 -35.05 -39.33 -10.92
N ALA A 540 -35.77 -40.38 -11.33
CA ALA A 540 -35.31 -41.77 -11.24
C ALA A 540 -34.04 -42.01 -12.08
N ALA A 541 -33.90 -41.34 -13.21
CA ALA A 541 -32.68 -41.46 -14.04
C ALA A 541 -31.47 -40.79 -13.38
N ILE A 542 -31.64 -39.63 -12.74
CA ILE A 542 -30.60 -38.94 -11.99
C ILE A 542 -30.16 -39.80 -10.80
N ASP A 543 -31.12 -40.30 -10.00
CA ASP A 543 -30.84 -41.18 -8.86
C ASP A 543 -30.06 -42.44 -9.27
N ALA A 544 -30.48 -43.10 -10.34
CA ALA A 544 -29.76 -44.26 -10.87
C ALA A 544 -28.33 -43.92 -11.37
N ALA A 545 -28.14 -42.72 -11.91
CA ALA A 545 -26.81 -42.31 -12.35
C ALA A 545 -25.90 -41.96 -11.15
N VAL A 546 -26.47 -41.37 -10.10
CA VAL A 546 -25.74 -41.09 -8.84
C VAL A 546 -25.35 -42.41 -8.17
N ASP A 547 -26.30 -43.34 -8.04
CA ASP A 547 -26.02 -44.66 -7.46
C ASP A 547 -24.94 -45.42 -8.22
N ALA A 548 -24.93 -45.31 -9.54
CA ALA A 548 -23.95 -45.97 -10.36
C ALA A 548 -22.56 -45.33 -10.25
N VAL A 549 -22.47 -43.99 -10.13
CA VAL A 549 -21.20 -43.29 -9.87
C VAL A 549 -20.68 -43.65 -8.48
N ASN A 550 -21.54 -43.71 -7.48
CA ASN A 550 -21.17 -44.11 -6.11
C ASN A 550 -20.74 -45.59 -6.01
N ALA A 551 -21.26 -46.46 -6.88
CA ALA A 551 -20.85 -47.86 -6.93
C ALA A 551 -19.43 -48.03 -7.52
N GLU A 552 -18.97 -47.09 -8.30
CA GLU A 552 -17.63 -47.07 -8.93
C GLU A 552 -16.59 -46.26 -8.13
N SER A 553 -16.97 -45.54 -7.07
CA SER A 553 -16.12 -44.67 -6.28
C SER A 553 -16.03 -45.14 -4.82
N PRO A 554 -14.85 -45.13 -4.18
CA PRO A 554 -14.72 -45.49 -2.76
C PRO A 554 -15.34 -44.47 -1.83
N GLU A 555 -15.62 -43.26 -2.31
CA GLU A 555 -16.20 -42.13 -1.57
C GLU A 555 -17.61 -41.84 -2.11
N LEU A 556 -18.57 -41.70 -1.20
CA LEU A 556 -19.97 -41.43 -1.55
C LEU A 556 -20.11 -39.97 -2.03
N PHE A 557 -20.48 -39.82 -3.29
CA PHE A 557 -20.91 -38.55 -3.87
C PHE A 557 -22.36 -38.24 -3.54
N THR A 558 -22.59 -37.04 -3.02
CA THR A 558 -23.96 -36.53 -2.77
C THR A 558 -24.19 -35.29 -3.63
N MET A 559 -25.22 -35.31 -4.44
CA MET A 559 -25.61 -34.17 -5.28
C MET A 559 -26.35 -33.11 -4.44
N THR A 560 -26.07 -31.85 -4.64
CA THR A 560 -26.87 -30.77 -4.04
C THR A 560 -28.23 -30.65 -4.72
N ASP A 561 -29.22 -30.08 -4.01
CA ASP A 561 -30.56 -29.86 -4.56
C ASP A 561 -30.51 -29.02 -5.85
N THR A 562 -29.63 -28.04 -5.90
CA THR A 562 -29.44 -27.18 -7.07
C THR A 562 -28.82 -27.92 -8.26
N GLN A 563 -27.82 -28.77 -8.03
CA GLN A 563 -27.23 -29.63 -9.05
C GLN A 563 -28.33 -30.59 -9.61
N TYR A 564 -29.12 -31.13 -8.71
CA TYR A 564 -30.23 -32.04 -9.04
C TYR A 564 -31.27 -31.35 -9.92
N ASP A 565 -31.76 -30.17 -9.51
CA ASP A 565 -32.79 -29.42 -10.24
C ASP A 565 -32.27 -28.97 -11.60
N THR A 566 -31.02 -28.59 -11.72
CA THR A 566 -30.38 -28.21 -13.00
C THR A 566 -30.32 -29.39 -13.96
N MET A 567 -29.86 -30.53 -13.51
CA MET A 567 -29.86 -31.73 -14.33
C MET A 567 -31.28 -32.12 -14.76
N ARG A 568 -32.21 -32.03 -13.84
CA ARG A 568 -33.61 -32.32 -14.09
C ARG A 568 -34.23 -31.41 -15.16
N GLN A 569 -33.83 -30.11 -15.12
CA GLN A 569 -34.27 -29.15 -16.12
C GLN A 569 -33.61 -29.44 -17.49
N ALA A 570 -32.34 -29.69 -17.53
CA ALA A 570 -31.61 -30.03 -18.75
C ALA A 570 -32.15 -31.32 -19.43
N LEU A 571 -32.55 -32.32 -18.63
CA LEU A 571 -33.19 -33.51 -19.15
C LEU A 571 -34.60 -33.20 -19.73
N LYS A 572 -35.37 -32.32 -19.08
CA LYS A 572 -36.68 -31.88 -19.58
C LYS A 572 -36.58 -31.08 -20.87
N ASP A 573 -35.58 -30.26 -21.01
CA ASP A 573 -35.35 -29.42 -22.18
C ASP A 573 -34.73 -30.18 -23.36
N GLY A 574 -34.47 -31.47 -23.20
CA GLY A 574 -33.98 -32.34 -24.26
C GLY A 574 -32.55 -32.05 -24.66
N VAL A 575 -31.75 -31.40 -23.79
CA VAL A 575 -30.33 -31.04 -24.06
C VAL A 575 -29.48 -32.27 -24.43
N TYR A 576 -29.92 -33.49 -24.01
CA TYR A 576 -29.21 -34.75 -24.27
C TYR A 576 -29.84 -35.57 -25.43
N ASP A 577 -30.79 -35.05 -26.17
CA ASP A 577 -31.59 -35.80 -27.16
C ASP A 577 -30.94 -35.92 -28.55
N ALA A 578 -29.69 -35.46 -28.72
CA ALA A 578 -28.99 -35.58 -29.99
C ALA A 578 -28.72 -37.06 -30.34
N PRO A 579 -28.95 -37.50 -31.59
CA PRO A 579 -28.67 -38.86 -31.99
C PRO A 579 -27.17 -39.07 -32.18
N TYR A 580 -26.56 -39.76 -31.23
CA TYR A 580 -25.11 -40.06 -31.30
C TYR A 580 -24.88 -41.40 -32.00
N SER A 581 -23.90 -41.43 -32.92
CA SER A 581 -23.49 -42.67 -33.57
C SER A 581 -22.79 -43.62 -32.58
N ALA A 582 -22.83 -44.92 -32.88
CA ALA A 582 -22.11 -45.93 -32.08
C ALA A 582 -20.63 -45.65 -31.89
N SER A 583 -19.98 -44.98 -32.86
CA SER A 583 -18.58 -44.56 -32.75
C SER A 583 -18.39 -43.37 -31.79
N THR A 584 -19.36 -42.44 -31.75
CA THR A 584 -19.36 -41.32 -30.83
C THR A 584 -19.57 -41.78 -29.40
N LEU A 585 -20.55 -42.67 -29.17
CA LEU A 585 -20.81 -43.29 -27.85
C LEU A 585 -19.62 -44.05 -27.28
N ARG A 586 -18.88 -44.76 -28.15
CA ARG A 586 -17.65 -45.46 -27.75
C ARG A 586 -16.58 -44.49 -27.25
N ARG A 587 -16.42 -43.38 -27.98
CA ARG A 587 -15.43 -42.37 -27.61
C ARG A 587 -15.81 -41.58 -26.34
N LEU A 588 -17.14 -41.35 -26.12
CA LEU A 588 -17.63 -40.78 -24.87
C LEU A 588 -17.38 -41.71 -23.69
N ASN A 589 -17.57 -43.02 -23.85
CA ASN A 589 -17.26 -44.00 -22.82
C ASN A 589 -15.75 -44.05 -22.53
N GLU A 590 -14.90 -43.92 -23.54
CA GLU A 590 -13.44 -43.87 -23.38
C GLU A 590 -13.03 -42.56 -22.67
N LEU A 591 -13.67 -41.44 -23.01
CA LEU A 591 -13.45 -40.16 -22.32
C LEU A 591 -13.85 -40.24 -20.83
N ASN A 592 -14.99 -40.86 -20.51
CA ASN A 592 -15.44 -41.09 -19.14
C ASN A 592 -14.43 -41.96 -18.34
N ALA A 593 -13.91 -43.00 -18.95
CA ALA A 593 -12.87 -43.82 -18.32
C ALA A 593 -11.58 -43.05 -18.05
N LEU A 594 -11.14 -42.23 -19.01
CA LEU A 594 -9.96 -41.40 -18.86
C LEU A 594 -10.12 -40.34 -17.76
N LEU A 595 -11.33 -39.76 -17.56
CA LEU A 595 -11.61 -38.86 -16.46
C LEU A 595 -11.47 -39.56 -15.09
N GLY A 596 -11.89 -40.83 -15.01
CA GLY A 596 -11.66 -41.67 -13.83
C GLY A 596 -10.15 -41.88 -13.56
N GLU A 597 -9.40 -42.28 -14.60
CA GLU A 597 -7.94 -42.44 -14.49
C GLU A 597 -7.23 -41.15 -14.08
N LEU A 598 -7.68 -40.00 -14.57
CA LEU A 598 -7.12 -38.69 -14.21
C LEU A 598 -7.34 -38.36 -12.72
N THR A 599 -8.49 -38.73 -12.16
CA THR A 599 -8.76 -38.59 -10.72
C THR A 599 -7.75 -39.40 -9.89
N ASP A 600 -7.55 -40.68 -10.24
CA ASP A 600 -6.64 -41.55 -9.54
C ASP A 600 -5.18 -41.06 -9.60
N LEU A 601 -4.79 -40.42 -10.70
CA LEU A 601 -3.44 -39.88 -10.88
C LEU A 601 -3.20 -38.60 -10.09
N VAL A 602 -4.22 -37.77 -9.89
CA VAL A 602 -4.18 -36.62 -8.97
C VAL A 602 -3.99 -37.12 -7.53
N GLU A 603 -4.71 -38.17 -7.15
CA GLU A 603 -4.56 -38.79 -5.81
C GLU A 603 -3.15 -39.33 -5.55
N THR A 604 -2.51 -39.89 -6.56
CA THR A 604 -1.18 -40.49 -6.45
C THR A 604 -0.04 -39.51 -6.70
N ASN A 605 -0.33 -38.26 -7.02
CA ASN A 605 0.65 -37.21 -7.35
C ASN A 605 1.56 -37.59 -8.54
N ASP A 606 1.07 -38.43 -9.46
CA ASP A 606 1.79 -38.81 -10.67
C ASP A 606 1.55 -37.82 -11.82
N ILE A 607 2.32 -36.71 -11.81
CA ILE A 607 2.22 -35.63 -12.80
C ILE A 607 2.48 -36.14 -14.22
N SER A 608 3.42 -37.05 -14.43
CA SER A 608 3.77 -37.56 -15.76
C SER A 608 2.67 -38.45 -16.34
N GLY A 609 2.09 -39.33 -15.50
CA GLY A 609 0.94 -40.13 -15.83
C GLY A 609 -0.30 -39.28 -16.13
N PHE A 610 -0.53 -38.24 -15.35
CA PHE A 610 -1.61 -37.27 -15.55
C PHE A 610 -1.50 -36.57 -16.92
N VAL A 611 -0.36 -36.00 -17.26
CA VAL A 611 -0.12 -35.31 -18.55
C VAL A 611 -0.39 -36.25 -19.73
N ALA A 612 0.10 -37.49 -19.66
CA ALA A 612 -0.09 -38.45 -20.75
C ALA A 612 -1.58 -38.86 -20.94
N ARG A 613 -2.33 -39.06 -19.84
CA ARG A 613 -3.75 -39.40 -19.89
C ARG A 613 -4.59 -38.22 -20.34
N TYR A 614 -4.23 -37.05 -19.87
CA TYR A 614 -4.88 -35.80 -20.22
C TYR A 614 -4.76 -35.51 -21.74
N GLN A 615 -3.55 -35.68 -22.32
CA GLN A 615 -3.34 -35.51 -23.76
C GLN A 615 -4.21 -36.49 -24.57
N LYS A 616 -4.32 -37.72 -24.11
CA LYS A 616 -5.21 -38.70 -24.73
C LYS A 616 -6.69 -38.30 -24.63
N ALA A 617 -7.12 -37.74 -23.50
CA ALA A 617 -8.46 -37.22 -23.33
C ALA A 617 -8.74 -36.05 -24.28
N ASN A 618 -7.78 -35.16 -24.50
CA ASN A 618 -7.85 -34.05 -25.43
C ASN A 618 -7.98 -34.51 -26.88
N ASP A 619 -7.15 -35.44 -27.32
CA ASP A 619 -7.20 -36.01 -28.68
C ASP A 619 -8.56 -36.66 -28.94
N LEU A 620 -9.06 -37.39 -27.95
CA LEU A 620 -10.34 -38.05 -28.02
C LEU A 620 -11.49 -37.06 -28.15
N TYR A 621 -11.44 -36.00 -27.36
CA TYR A 621 -12.41 -34.92 -27.42
C TYR A 621 -12.33 -34.13 -28.73
N ALA A 622 -11.17 -33.75 -29.22
CA ALA A 622 -11.03 -33.07 -30.50
C ALA A 622 -11.76 -33.87 -31.59
N SER A 623 -11.74 -35.20 -31.50
CA SER A 623 -12.49 -36.09 -32.38
C SER A 623 -14.02 -36.10 -32.16
N LEU A 624 -14.47 -35.58 -31.00
CA LEU A 624 -15.89 -35.54 -30.60
C LEU A 624 -16.49 -34.14 -30.73
N SER A 625 -15.64 -33.08 -30.80
CA SER A 625 -16.05 -31.68 -30.66
C SER A 625 -17.15 -31.21 -31.59
N GLY A 626 -17.19 -31.75 -32.83
CA GLY A 626 -18.25 -31.44 -33.79
C GLY A 626 -19.61 -32.16 -33.52
N LYS A 627 -19.69 -33.04 -32.53
CA LYS A 627 -20.83 -33.93 -32.27
C LYS A 627 -21.42 -33.78 -30.87
N LEU A 628 -20.79 -32.98 -30.03
CA LEU A 628 -21.24 -32.71 -28.67
C LEU A 628 -22.22 -31.52 -28.62
N PRO A 629 -23.19 -31.53 -27.67
CA PRO A 629 -24.00 -30.35 -27.42
C PRO A 629 -23.12 -29.10 -27.19
N ASP A 630 -23.58 -27.94 -27.66
CA ASP A 630 -22.81 -26.70 -27.64
C ASP A 630 -22.32 -26.33 -26.23
N ALA A 631 -23.07 -26.62 -25.19
CA ALA A 631 -22.66 -26.37 -23.80
C ALA A 631 -21.48 -27.26 -23.38
N LEU A 632 -21.52 -28.58 -23.66
CA LEU A 632 -20.42 -29.51 -23.41
C LEU A 632 -19.19 -29.20 -24.27
N LYS A 633 -19.44 -28.80 -25.53
CA LYS A 633 -18.39 -28.38 -26.43
C LYS A 633 -17.64 -27.13 -25.94
N LYS A 634 -18.36 -26.13 -25.42
CA LYS A 634 -17.78 -24.91 -24.85
C LYS A 634 -16.98 -25.19 -23.57
N LEU A 635 -17.54 -25.95 -22.66
CA LEU A 635 -16.85 -26.37 -21.42
C LEU A 635 -15.51 -27.04 -21.74
N TYR A 636 -15.50 -27.94 -22.70
CA TYR A 636 -14.29 -28.69 -23.00
C TYR A 636 -13.29 -27.90 -23.88
N GLU A 637 -13.73 -27.10 -24.84
CA GLU A 637 -12.85 -26.20 -25.59
C GLU A 637 -12.10 -25.24 -24.66
N THR A 638 -12.72 -24.95 -23.54
CA THR A 638 -12.15 -24.18 -22.45
C THR A 638 -11.12 -24.96 -21.64
N LEU A 639 -11.49 -26.15 -21.18
CA LEU A 639 -10.56 -27.05 -20.48
C LEU A 639 -9.34 -27.38 -21.36
N VAL A 640 -9.53 -27.57 -22.67
CA VAL A 640 -8.43 -27.82 -23.62
C VAL A 640 -7.46 -26.65 -23.75
N ARG A 641 -7.96 -25.40 -23.73
CA ARG A 641 -7.07 -24.23 -23.84
C ARG A 641 -6.27 -23.96 -22.56
N ILE A 642 -6.92 -24.14 -21.41
CA ILE A 642 -6.26 -24.07 -20.10
C ILE A 642 -5.15 -25.13 -20.03
N THR A 643 -5.27 -26.17 -20.79
CA THR A 643 -4.46 -27.39 -20.68
C THR A 643 -3.59 -27.67 -21.93
N GLU A 644 -3.37 -26.70 -22.81
CA GLU A 644 -2.23 -26.76 -23.75
C GLU A 644 -0.94 -26.97 -22.94
N LEU A 645 -0.05 -27.83 -23.40
CA LEU A 645 1.06 -28.42 -22.57
C LEU A 645 1.98 -27.34 -21.98
N GLU A 646 2.17 -26.20 -22.66
CA GLU A 646 2.94 -25.07 -22.17
C GLU A 646 2.19 -24.33 -21.06
N ASN A 647 0.90 -24.12 -21.21
CA ASN A 647 0.06 -23.49 -20.19
C ASN A 647 -0.15 -24.37 -18.94
N MET A 648 -0.15 -25.71 -19.08
CA MET A 648 -0.33 -26.62 -17.95
C MET A 648 0.77 -26.52 -16.92
N LYS A 649 2.03 -26.37 -17.34
CA LYS A 649 3.15 -26.20 -16.41
C LYS A 649 2.96 -24.90 -15.61
N ASP A 650 2.63 -23.83 -16.30
CA ASP A 650 2.45 -22.50 -15.70
C ASP A 650 1.20 -22.46 -14.81
N LEU A 651 0.10 -23.11 -15.24
CA LEU A 651 -1.08 -23.33 -14.40
C LEU A 651 -0.73 -24.12 -13.12
N CYS A 652 0.04 -25.19 -13.23
CA CYS A 652 0.46 -25.96 -12.04
C CYS A 652 1.33 -25.14 -11.10
N ILE A 653 2.19 -24.25 -11.62
CA ILE A 653 2.97 -23.32 -10.80
C ILE A 653 2.03 -22.35 -10.08
N CYS A 654 1.07 -21.74 -10.80
CA CYS A 654 0.09 -20.84 -10.22
C CYS A 654 -0.73 -21.53 -9.13
N LEU A 655 -1.34 -22.66 -9.42
CA LEU A 655 -2.15 -23.42 -8.46
C LEU A 655 -1.35 -23.81 -7.22
N LYS A 656 -0.12 -24.32 -7.40
CA LYS A 656 0.74 -24.68 -6.29
C LYS A 656 1.09 -23.49 -5.39
N LYS A 657 1.35 -22.32 -5.98
CA LYS A 657 1.70 -21.11 -5.22
C LYS A 657 0.47 -20.55 -4.52
N LEU A 658 -0.61 -20.37 -5.24
CA LEU A 658 -1.85 -19.77 -4.73
C LEU A 658 -2.58 -20.67 -3.72
N SER A 659 -2.50 -22.00 -3.85
CA SER A 659 -3.10 -22.94 -2.88
C SER A 659 -2.38 -22.95 -1.53
N THR A 660 -1.17 -22.44 -1.45
CA THR A 660 -0.40 -22.34 -0.20
C THR A 660 -0.28 -20.91 0.31
N ALA A 661 -0.90 -19.95 -0.38
CA ALA A 661 -0.85 -18.54 -0.03
C ALA A 661 -1.65 -18.28 1.25
N THR A 662 -1.11 -17.43 2.10
CA THR A 662 -1.87 -16.83 3.19
C THR A 662 -2.57 -15.59 2.62
N ARG A 663 -3.89 -15.58 2.60
CA ARG A 663 -4.67 -14.49 2.04
C ARG A 663 -4.79 -13.31 2.97
N GLY A 664 -4.87 -12.13 2.38
CA GLY A 664 -4.85 -10.86 3.07
C GLY A 664 -3.50 -10.16 2.95
N PHE A 665 -3.50 -8.84 3.07
CA PHE A 665 -2.26 -8.08 2.97
C PHE A 665 -1.24 -8.49 4.05
N GLY A 666 0.04 -8.35 3.71
CA GLY A 666 1.15 -8.40 4.63
C GLY A 666 1.48 -7.02 5.21
N LEU A 667 1.78 -6.97 6.51
CA LEU A 667 2.33 -5.80 7.18
C LEU A 667 3.64 -6.18 7.87
N TYR A 668 4.67 -5.44 7.53
CA TYR A 668 6.04 -5.69 7.99
C TYR A 668 6.63 -4.42 8.58
N THR A 669 7.53 -4.57 9.55
CA THR A 669 8.36 -3.47 10.04
C THR A 669 9.83 -3.74 9.84
N ILE A 670 10.58 -2.70 9.49
CA ILE A 670 12.04 -2.70 9.46
C ILE A 670 12.53 -1.72 10.52
N THR A 671 13.41 -2.20 11.39
CA THR A 671 14.20 -1.37 12.30
C THR A 671 15.66 -1.34 11.84
N SER A 672 16.30 -0.19 12.03
CA SER A 672 17.73 -0.03 11.79
C SER A 672 18.44 0.24 13.13
N ASP A 673 19.46 -0.55 13.41
CA ASP A 673 20.36 -0.34 14.54
C ASP A 673 21.79 -0.27 14.02
N ASN A 674 22.39 0.92 14.00
CA ASN A 674 23.71 1.17 13.45
C ASN A 674 23.89 0.61 12.01
N GLY A 675 22.87 0.79 11.17
CA GLY A 675 22.83 0.32 9.78
C GLY A 675 22.51 -1.18 9.62
N LYS A 676 22.36 -1.93 10.73
CA LYS A 676 21.90 -3.32 10.70
C LYS A 676 20.38 -3.35 10.71
N LEU A 677 19.82 -3.86 9.63
CA LEU A 677 18.37 -4.00 9.47
C LEU A 677 17.84 -5.27 10.17
N THR A 678 16.71 -5.09 10.83
CA THR A 678 15.93 -6.21 11.41
C THR A 678 14.51 -6.13 10.87
N LEU A 679 13.96 -7.26 10.46
CA LEU A 679 12.61 -7.39 9.93
C LEU A 679 11.71 -8.07 10.96
N GLU A 680 10.54 -7.51 11.20
CA GLU A 680 9.45 -8.14 11.92
C GLU A 680 8.22 -8.26 11.00
N THR A 681 7.52 -9.38 11.05
CA THR A 681 6.25 -9.58 10.36
C THR A 681 5.12 -9.39 11.35
N LEU A 682 4.28 -8.38 11.14
CA LEU A 682 3.15 -8.08 12.03
C LEU A 682 1.91 -8.85 11.62
N THR A 683 1.61 -8.92 10.33
CA THR A 683 0.55 -9.80 9.81
C THR A 683 0.88 -10.27 8.40
N ARG A 684 0.23 -11.37 7.99
CA ARG A 684 0.23 -11.90 6.61
C ARG A 684 -1.18 -12.28 6.16
N ASP A 685 -2.19 -11.98 6.97
CA ASP A 685 -3.57 -12.43 6.80
C ASP A 685 -4.60 -11.28 6.82
N GLY A 686 -4.14 -10.03 6.56
CA GLY A 686 -5.03 -8.87 6.47
C GLY A 686 -5.73 -8.52 7.79
N PHE A 687 -5.08 -8.75 8.93
CA PHE A 687 -5.67 -8.67 10.28
C PHE A 687 -6.79 -9.68 10.52
N GLY A 688 -6.60 -10.91 10.04
CA GLY A 688 -7.57 -12.00 10.17
C GLY A 688 -8.75 -11.90 9.19
N ASP A 689 -8.66 -11.02 8.18
CA ASP A 689 -9.65 -10.86 7.14
C ASP A 689 -9.04 -11.11 5.75
N PRO A 690 -9.28 -12.28 5.13
CA PRO A 690 -8.71 -12.64 3.84
C PRO A 690 -9.22 -11.76 2.68
N TYR A 691 -10.28 -10.97 2.90
CA TYR A 691 -10.80 -10.02 1.93
C TYR A 691 -10.06 -8.67 1.95
N ASN A 692 -9.27 -8.40 2.97
CA ASN A 692 -8.34 -7.27 3.03
C ASN A 692 -7.12 -7.54 2.14
N HIS A 693 -7.28 -7.45 0.82
CA HIS A 693 -6.23 -7.81 -0.13
C HIS A 693 -5.08 -6.83 -0.18
N GLY A 694 -5.24 -5.62 0.37
CA GLY A 694 -4.20 -4.62 0.33
C GLY A 694 -4.22 -3.64 1.49
N LEU A 695 -3.03 -3.24 1.95
CA LEU A 695 -2.86 -2.12 2.83
C LEU A 695 -2.71 -0.88 1.96
N ARG A 696 -3.71 0.01 1.98
CA ARG A 696 -3.82 1.09 0.99
C ARG A 696 -3.40 2.44 1.49
N ALA A 697 -3.51 2.71 2.79
CA ALA A 697 -3.16 4.00 3.35
C ALA A 697 -2.59 3.91 4.75
N PHE A 698 -1.65 4.78 5.05
CA PHE A 698 -1.18 5.07 6.39
C PHE A 698 -1.43 6.54 6.70
N ALA A 699 -1.92 6.82 7.91
CA ALA A 699 -1.99 8.16 8.46
C ALA A 699 -1.46 8.11 9.90
N ALA A 700 -0.29 8.67 10.14
CA ALA A 700 0.37 8.65 11.44
C ALA A 700 0.36 10.04 12.08
N ASN A 701 0.23 10.06 13.40
CA ASN A 701 0.50 11.20 14.25
C ASN A 701 1.52 10.77 15.31
N ASP A 702 2.80 11.01 15.02
CA ASP A 702 3.90 10.61 15.90
C ASP A 702 3.88 11.37 17.24
N GLU A 703 3.39 12.62 17.22
CA GLU A 703 3.30 13.42 18.46
C GLU A 703 2.32 12.82 19.47
N GLN A 704 1.23 12.22 18.97
CA GLN A 704 0.21 11.58 19.80
C GLN A 704 0.39 10.06 19.90
N GLY A 705 1.39 9.49 19.20
CA GLY A 705 1.75 8.08 19.27
C GLY A 705 0.69 7.14 18.68
N TRP A 706 0.01 7.53 17.59
CA TRP A 706 -0.93 6.67 16.91
C TRP A 706 -0.78 6.72 15.38
N MET A 707 -1.14 5.63 14.77
CA MET A 707 -1.22 5.51 13.30
C MET A 707 -2.52 4.80 12.93
N VAL A 708 -3.18 5.25 11.87
CA VAL A 708 -4.33 4.57 11.26
C VAL A 708 -3.90 3.92 9.95
N ILE A 709 -4.32 2.68 9.81
CA ILE A 709 -4.15 1.86 8.61
C ILE A 709 -5.49 1.75 7.90
N GLY A 710 -5.53 2.10 6.62
CA GLY A 710 -6.67 1.94 5.75
C GLY A 710 -6.47 0.80 4.76
N THR A 711 -7.46 -0.08 4.63
CA THR A 711 -7.36 -1.27 3.79
C THR A 711 -7.93 -1.05 2.39
N ALA A 712 -7.63 -1.98 1.50
CA ALA A 712 -8.33 -2.21 0.25
C ALA A 712 -9.09 -3.53 0.39
N ASN A 713 -10.43 -3.46 0.35
CA ASN A 713 -11.32 -4.59 0.46
C ASN A 713 -12.50 -4.43 -0.50
N PRO A 714 -12.38 -4.93 -1.74
CA PRO A 714 -13.42 -4.74 -2.76
C PRO A 714 -14.66 -5.61 -2.55
N PHE A 715 -14.63 -6.52 -1.59
CA PHE A 715 -15.68 -7.49 -1.35
C PHE A 715 -16.61 -7.11 -0.21
N MET A 716 -16.03 -6.65 0.90
CA MET A 716 -16.74 -6.36 2.14
C MET A 716 -16.71 -4.88 2.53
N GLY A 717 -15.91 -4.06 1.84
CA GLY A 717 -15.69 -2.65 2.15
C GLY A 717 -14.41 -2.40 2.92
N THR A 718 -13.85 -1.22 2.73
CA THR A 718 -12.60 -0.81 3.37
C THR A 718 -12.73 -0.70 4.88
N GLN A 719 -11.67 -1.04 5.59
CA GLN A 719 -11.58 -1.00 7.04
C GLN A 719 -10.50 -0.03 7.48
N LEU A 720 -10.70 0.56 8.64
CA LEU A 720 -9.72 1.42 9.30
C LEU A 720 -9.31 0.81 10.64
N TRP A 721 -8.01 0.72 10.85
CA TRP A 721 -7.41 0.13 12.05
C TRP A 721 -6.44 1.11 12.69
N ARG A 722 -6.65 1.40 13.98
CA ARG A 722 -5.75 2.24 14.76
C ARG A 722 -4.68 1.40 15.42
N THR A 723 -3.44 1.78 15.21
CA THR A 723 -2.29 1.18 15.89
C THR A 723 -2.13 1.76 17.27
N THR A 724 -1.97 0.90 18.27
CA THR A 724 -1.58 1.26 19.65
C THR A 724 -0.27 0.55 19.97
N VAL A 725 0.72 1.30 20.45
CA VAL A 725 2.00 0.74 20.90
C VAL A 725 1.82 0.11 22.28
N ASN A 726 2.12 -1.19 22.40
CA ASN A 726 1.96 -1.95 23.67
C ASN A 726 3.18 -1.80 24.58
N THR A 727 4.31 -1.34 24.07
CA THR A 727 5.45 -1.01 24.92
C THR A 727 5.10 0.17 25.81
N PRO A 728 5.41 0.10 27.11
CA PRO A 728 5.18 1.23 28.00
C PRO A 728 5.86 2.47 27.42
N ASP A 729 5.12 3.54 27.23
CA ASP A 729 5.70 4.83 26.83
C ASP A 729 6.88 5.12 27.78
N PRO A 730 8.11 5.34 27.28
CA PRO A 730 9.26 5.65 28.14
C PRO A 730 9.00 6.86 29.06
N MET A 731 7.97 7.67 28.75
CA MET A 731 7.54 8.78 29.60
C MET A 731 6.72 8.34 30.82
N GLU A 732 6.03 7.21 30.76
CA GLU A 732 5.22 6.70 31.89
C GLU A 732 6.05 6.30 33.12
N ARG A 733 7.33 6.09 32.93
CA ARG A 733 8.26 5.86 34.05
C ARG A 733 8.44 7.09 34.92
N PHE A 734 8.12 8.29 34.47
CA PHE A 734 8.25 9.52 35.25
C PHE A 734 6.94 9.97 35.85
N THR A 735 6.95 10.27 37.15
CA THR A 735 5.76 10.70 37.88
C THR A 735 5.69 12.21 38.11
N ASP A 736 6.76 12.92 37.77
CA ASP A 736 6.94 14.36 37.96
C ASP A 736 6.81 15.16 36.62
N LEU A 737 6.39 14.53 35.55
CA LEU A 737 6.14 15.18 34.25
C LEU A 737 4.65 15.42 34.08
N ASN A 738 4.31 16.60 33.57
CA ASN A 738 2.96 16.96 33.15
C ASN A 738 2.88 16.96 31.62
N PRO A 739 2.04 16.10 30.99
CA PRO A 739 1.88 16.06 29.53
C PRO A 739 1.44 17.38 28.89
N PHE A 740 0.82 18.27 29.68
CA PHE A 740 0.39 19.60 29.23
C PHE A 740 1.45 20.69 29.46
N ASN A 741 2.64 20.34 29.94
CA ASN A 741 3.74 21.28 30.08
C ASN A 741 4.33 21.63 28.71
N TRP A 742 4.64 22.92 28.49
CA TRP A 742 5.28 23.44 27.28
C TRP A 742 6.56 22.69 26.86
N ALA A 743 7.30 22.15 27.83
CA ALA A 743 8.56 21.43 27.59
C ALA A 743 8.35 19.92 27.33
N TYR A 744 7.14 19.38 27.51
CA TYR A 744 6.89 17.95 27.41
C TYR A 744 7.30 17.34 26.05
N PRO A 745 7.01 17.99 24.90
CA PRO A 745 7.44 17.46 23.59
C PRO A 745 8.99 17.37 23.48
N GLY A 746 9.71 18.36 24.00
CA GLY A 746 11.17 18.36 24.00
C GLY A 746 11.75 17.31 24.95
N ILE A 747 11.14 17.13 26.12
CA ILE A 747 11.52 16.07 27.07
C ILE A 747 11.27 14.69 26.45
N ARG A 748 10.11 14.49 25.85
CA ARG A 748 9.77 13.23 25.15
C ARG A 748 10.77 12.92 24.06
N TYR A 749 11.10 13.90 23.21
CA TYR A 749 12.12 13.75 22.17
C TYR A 749 13.46 13.28 22.77
N CYS A 750 13.96 13.97 23.80
CA CYS A 750 15.25 13.61 24.42
C CYS A 750 15.22 12.24 25.12
N VAL A 751 14.09 11.87 25.74
CA VAL A 751 13.96 10.58 26.43
C VAL A 751 13.85 9.41 25.43
N THR A 752 13.05 9.58 24.39
CA THR A 752 12.84 8.55 23.35
C THR A 752 14.11 8.29 22.57
N ASN A 753 14.88 9.33 22.27
CA ASN A 753 16.15 9.21 21.54
C ASN A 753 17.37 8.94 22.47
N GLY A 754 17.16 8.61 23.75
CA GLY A 754 18.22 8.25 24.67
C GLY A 754 19.16 9.42 25.07
N LEU A 755 18.84 10.66 24.68
CA LEU A 755 19.66 11.83 24.99
C LEU A 755 19.65 12.21 26.46
N MET A 756 18.49 12.10 27.08
CA MET A 756 18.30 12.39 28.50
C MET A 756 17.59 11.25 29.20
N SER A 757 17.99 10.95 30.40
CA SER A 757 17.35 9.98 31.28
C SER A 757 16.86 10.64 32.57
N GLY A 758 16.16 9.89 33.42
CA GLY A 758 15.78 10.34 34.78
C GLY A 758 17.00 10.51 35.69
N VAL A 759 16.77 11.22 36.78
CA VAL A 759 17.79 11.44 37.82
C VAL A 759 17.79 10.37 38.92
N GLY A 760 16.95 9.35 38.79
CA GLY A 760 16.81 8.24 39.71
C GLY A 760 15.35 8.01 40.12
N GLY A 761 15.00 6.78 40.50
CA GLY A 761 13.63 6.40 40.78
C GLY A 761 12.70 6.63 39.60
N ARG A 762 11.59 7.33 39.85
CA ARG A 762 10.60 7.71 38.80
C ARG A 762 10.57 9.22 38.56
N SER A 763 11.72 9.89 38.65
CA SER A 763 11.81 11.35 38.50
C SER A 763 12.67 11.73 37.31
N PHE A 764 12.17 12.62 36.46
CA PHE A 764 12.93 13.35 35.45
C PHE A 764 13.56 14.62 35.99
N ALA A 765 12.97 15.22 37.03
CA ALA A 765 13.34 16.49 37.63
C ALA A 765 13.36 17.67 36.64
N PRO A 766 12.22 18.04 36.02
CA PRO A 766 12.18 19.06 34.97
C PRO A 766 12.70 20.42 35.43
N ASP A 767 12.43 20.82 36.68
CA ASP A 767 12.90 22.08 37.26
C ASP A 767 14.35 22.01 37.80
N GLY A 768 14.96 20.82 37.80
CA GLY A 768 16.35 20.65 38.21
C GLY A 768 17.30 21.33 37.24
N VAL A 769 18.38 21.93 37.75
CA VAL A 769 19.41 22.53 36.90
C VAL A 769 20.28 21.45 36.24
N MET A 770 20.69 21.70 35.00
CA MET A 770 21.59 20.81 34.28
C MET A 770 23.02 21.16 34.56
N THR A 771 23.87 20.15 34.80
CA THR A 771 25.29 20.38 35.06
C THR A 771 26.13 20.37 33.76
N ARG A 772 27.33 20.90 33.84
CA ARG A 772 28.29 20.92 32.73
C ARG A 772 28.65 19.50 32.27
N ALA A 773 28.80 18.54 33.18
CA ALA A 773 29.03 17.14 32.81
C ALA A 773 27.84 16.53 32.09
N GLN A 774 26.59 16.86 32.50
CA GLN A 774 25.39 16.32 31.88
C GLN A 774 25.20 16.75 30.42
N ILE A 775 25.43 18.04 30.09
CA ILE A 775 25.30 18.48 28.68
C ILE A 775 26.36 17.81 27.80
N VAL A 776 27.60 17.68 28.30
CA VAL A 776 28.64 17.02 27.52
C VAL A 776 28.36 15.52 27.32
N GLN A 777 27.79 14.86 28.34
CA GLN A 777 27.35 13.46 28.21
C GLN A 777 26.25 13.31 27.17
N VAL A 778 25.32 14.26 27.10
CA VAL A 778 24.28 14.22 26.05
C VAL A 778 24.89 14.33 24.67
N LEU A 779 25.86 15.23 24.46
CA LEU A 779 26.53 15.35 23.15
C LEU A 779 27.32 14.09 22.79
N TYR A 780 27.96 13.48 23.79
CA TYR A 780 28.68 12.22 23.62
C TYR A 780 27.76 11.06 23.26
N ASN A 781 26.56 11.01 23.86
CA ASN A 781 25.50 10.03 23.49
C ASN A 781 25.00 10.24 22.05
N ILE A 782 24.86 11.49 21.60
CA ILE A 782 24.49 11.82 20.21
C ILE A 782 25.47 11.18 19.22
N GLU A 783 26.78 11.20 19.54
CA GLU A 783 27.84 10.62 18.71
C GLU A 783 27.97 9.08 18.86
N GLY A 784 27.10 8.44 19.62
CA GLY A 784 27.15 6.99 19.84
C GLY A 784 28.31 6.55 20.74
N GLU A 785 28.74 7.40 21.65
CA GLU A 785 29.78 7.12 22.65
C GLU A 785 31.13 6.65 22.05
N PRO A 786 31.73 7.42 21.14
CA PRO A 786 32.96 6.99 20.46
C PRO A 786 34.10 6.66 21.43
N ALA A 787 34.83 5.60 21.16
CA ALA A 787 35.95 5.19 22.01
C ALA A 787 37.02 6.29 22.10
N VAL A 788 37.39 6.68 23.31
CA VAL A 788 38.41 7.70 23.58
C VAL A 788 39.64 7.12 24.28
N THR A 789 40.78 7.68 24.03
CA THR A 789 42.06 7.31 24.68
C THR A 789 42.86 8.54 25.00
N GLY A 790 43.61 8.54 26.09
CA GLY A 790 44.43 9.67 26.52
C GLY A 790 43.96 10.25 27.85
N GLU A 791 44.43 11.43 28.16
CA GLU A 791 44.16 12.13 29.43
C GLU A 791 43.71 13.56 29.15
N THR A 792 42.91 14.12 30.07
CA THR A 792 42.55 15.54 30.08
C THR A 792 43.48 16.32 31.01
N PRO A 793 43.62 17.66 30.84
CA PRO A 793 44.31 18.49 31.82
C PRO A 793 43.48 18.72 33.11
N PHE A 794 42.23 18.23 33.16
CA PHE A 794 41.30 18.55 34.23
C PHE A 794 41.58 17.70 35.46
N THR A 795 41.74 18.35 36.60
CA THR A 795 42.10 17.70 37.88
C THR A 795 40.88 17.41 38.78
N ASP A 796 39.71 17.83 38.39
CA ASP A 796 38.47 17.80 39.17
C ASP A 796 37.46 16.77 38.69
N LEU A 797 37.84 15.84 37.82
CA LEU A 797 36.97 14.75 37.36
C LEU A 797 36.93 13.63 38.40
N THR A 798 35.85 13.54 39.15
CA THR A 798 35.71 12.65 40.32
C THR A 798 34.81 11.45 40.11
N SER A 799 34.06 11.38 38.97
CA SER A 799 33.08 10.32 38.70
C SER A 799 33.29 9.72 37.32
N ASP A 800 33.22 8.39 37.26
CA ASP A 800 33.49 7.61 36.04
C ASP A 800 32.47 7.82 34.94
N TRP A 801 31.20 8.16 35.27
CA TRP A 801 30.10 8.20 34.29
C TRP A 801 30.27 9.29 33.20
N TYR A 802 31.01 10.37 33.48
CA TYR A 802 31.23 11.46 32.52
C TYR A 802 32.67 11.55 32.02
N GLN A 803 33.60 10.73 32.52
CA GLN A 803 35.02 10.89 32.19
C GLN A 803 35.31 10.77 30.69
N ASN A 804 34.71 9.75 30.03
CA ASN A 804 34.88 9.56 28.59
C ASN A 804 34.24 10.70 27.79
N ALA A 805 33.08 11.16 28.19
CA ALA A 805 32.39 12.28 27.56
C ALA A 805 33.20 13.59 27.66
N VAL A 806 33.76 13.88 28.85
CA VAL A 806 34.59 15.07 29.06
C VAL A 806 35.90 14.96 28.28
N LEU A 807 36.53 13.78 28.25
CA LEU A 807 37.74 13.53 27.47
C LEU A 807 37.46 13.71 25.96
N TRP A 808 36.38 13.15 25.46
CA TRP A 808 35.96 13.32 24.06
C TRP A 808 35.74 14.81 23.72
N ALA A 809 34.92 15.49 24.54
CA ALA A 809 34.62 16.91 24.30
C ALA A 809 35.85 17.83 24.36
N TYR A 810 36.84 17.50 25.21
CA TYR A 810 38.12 18.18 25.25
C TYR A 810 38.96 17.90 23.98
N GLN A 811 39.07 16.63 23.58
CA GLN A 811 39.85 16.23 22.39
C GLN A 811 39.27 16.79 21.09
N THR A 812 37.96 16.88 20.97
CA THR A 812 37.25 17.48 19.83
C THR A 812 37.25 19.01 19.91
N GLY A 813 37.60 19.60 21.06
CA GLY A 813 37.63 21.04 21.24
C GLY A 813 36.29 21.67 21.56
N VAL A 814 35.24 20.85 21.79
CA VAL A 814 33.90 21.32 22.22
C VAL A 814 33.95 22.03 23.57
N VAL A 815 34.86 21.63 24.45
CA VAL A 815 35.09 22.27 25.75
C VAL A 815 36.58 22.53 26.01
N ALA A 816 36.88 23.60 26.73
CA ALA A 816 38.27 24.03 27.02
C ALA A 816 38.57 24.15 28.54
N GLY A 817 37.64 23.74 29.39
CA GLY A 817 37.78 23.92 30.83
C GLY A 817 37.30 25.26 31.37
N THR A 818 37.51 25.50 32.68
CA THR A 818 37.16 26.72 33.39
C THR A 818 38.39 27.38 33.98
N GLY A 819 38.28 28.67 34.31
CA GLY A 819 39.36 29.42 34.95
C GLY A 819 40.65 29.45 34.12
N ASP A 820 41.71 28.85 34.63
CA ASP A 820 43.04 28.74 33.96
C ASP A 820 43.13 27.49 33.04
N GLY A 821 42.06 26.76 32.87
CA GLY A 821 42.00 25.58 32.03
C GLY A 821 42.39 24.25 32.73
N SER A 822 42.67 24.27 34.02
CA SER A 822 43.06 23.08 34.80
C SER A 822 41.89 22.35 35.43
N THR A 823 40.67 22.91 35.33
CA THR A 823 39.43 22.36 35.87
C THR A 823 38.32 22.37 34.82
N PHE A 824 37.41 21.42 34.92
CA PHE A 824 36.20 21.34 34.08
C PHE A 824 34.95 21.82 34.77
N SER A 825 34.92 21.74 36.11
CA SER A 825 33.77 22.02 36.96
C SER A 825 32.55 21.17 36.59
N PRO A 826 32.64 19.83 36.68
CA PRO A 826 31.59 18.91 36.14
C PRO A 826 30.24 19.08 36.82
N ASP A 827 30.19 19.37 38.08
CA ASP A 827 28.99 19.46 38.90
C ASP A 827 28.38 20.88 38.99
N ASP A 828 29.10 21.88 38.39
CA ASP A 828 28.54 23.23 38.36
C ASP A 828 27.38 23.32 37.36
N PRO A 829 26.31 24.08 37.68
CA PRO A 829 25.25 24.37 36.76
C PRO A 829 25.77 25.00 35.48
N VAL A 830 25.20 24.59 34.32
CA VAL A 830 25.51 25.22 33.03
C VAL A 830 24.59 26.40 32.80
N THR A 831 25.16 27.58 32.54
CA THR A 831 24.35 28.76 32.21
C THR A 831 23.87 28.72 30.76
N ARG A 832 22.81 29.51 30.44
CA ARG A 832 22.27 29.60 29.08
C ARG A 832 23.32 30.07 28.07
N GLU A 833 24.18 31.03 28.41
CA GLU A 833 25.25 31.46 27.51
C GLU A 833 26.34 30.39 27.33
N GLN A 834 26.69 29.64 28.38
CA GLN A 834 27.60 28.48 28.27
C GLN A 834 27.04 27.38 27.41
N THR A 835 25.71 27.10 27.56
CA THR A 835 25.02 26.17 26.69
C THR A 835 25.16 26.58 25.21
N ALA A 836 24.93 27.85 24.89
CA ALA A 836 25.06 28.33 23.49
C ALA A 836 26.47 28.13 22.97
N VAL A 837 27.51 28.36 23.80
CA VAL A 837 28.93 28.17 23.39
C VAL A 837 29.18 26.68 23.13
N ILE A 838 28.81 25.80 24.03
CA ILE A 838 29.03 24.34 23.89
C ILE A 838 28.35 23.81 22.63
N LEU A 839 27.09 24.20 22.38
CA LEU A 839 26.36 23.77 21.19
C LEU A 839 26.92 24.34 19.88
N MET A 840 27.38 25.59 19.88
CA MET A 840 28.00 26.18 18.72
C MET A 840 29.36 25.52 18.40
N GLU A 841 30.19 25.28 19.41
CA GLU A 841 31.50 24.58 19.22
C GLU A 841 31.28 23.14 18.75
N TYR A 842 30.22 22.47 19.24
CA TYR A 842 29.88 21.15 18.78
C TYR A 842 29.40 21.16 17.30
N ALA A 843 28.56 22.12 16.92
CA ALA A 843 28.13 22.30 15.53
C ALA A 843 29.31 22.60 14.59
N ASP A 844 30.30 23.38 15.04
CA ASP A 844 31.49 23.74 14.25
C ASP A 844 32.47 22.58 14.14
N ARG A 845 32.85 22.00 15.29
CA ARG A 845 34.03 21.10 15.36
C ARG A 845 33.75 19.64 15.12
N VAL A 846 32.54 19.24 15.36
CA VAL A 846 32.14 17.82 15.25
C VAL A 846 31.18 17.61 14.06
N LEU A 847 30.15 18.45 13.93
CA LEU A 847 29.13 18.26 12.90
C LEU A 847 29.48 18.92 11.56
N ASP A 848 30.44 19.88 11.52
CA ASP A 848 30.74 20.72 10.36
C ASP A 848 29.48 21.45 9.79
N LYS A 849 28.59 21.87 10.71
CA LYS A 849 27.29 22.51 10.42
C LYS A 849 27.19 23.95 10.98
N TYR A 850 28.33 24.57 11.36
CA TYR A 850 28.34 25.95 11.82
C TYR A 850 28.31 26.92 10.65
N HIS A 851 27.29 27.79 10.66
CA HIS A 851 27.22 28.94 9.78
C HIS A 851 27.14 30.23 10.60
N PRO A 852 28.02 31.21 10.39
CA PRO A 852 27.99 32.46 11.15
C PRO A 852 26.70 33.23 10.80
N SER A 853 26.06 33.79 11.83
CA SER A 853 24.89 34.63 11.64
C SER A 853 25.20 35.90 10.86
N GLU A 854 24.46 36.23 9.84
CA GLU A 854 24.65 37.42 9.00
C GLU A 854 24.22 38.73 9.71
N TYR A 855 23.32 38.63 10.69
CA TYR A 855 22.70 39.78 11.35
C TYR A 855 22.79 39.68 12.87
N ASP A 856 22.77 40.88 13.56
CA ASP A 856 22.68 40.96 15.02
C ASP A 856 21.24 40.63 15.48
N ARG A 857 21.00 39.38 15.84
CA ARG A 857 19.69 38.84 16.35
C ARG A 857 19.47 39.20 17.82
N LEU A 858 20.47 39.70 18.51
CA LEU A 858 20.37 40.05 19.92
C LEU A 858 19.69 41.42 20.15
N PHE A 859 19.50 42.21 19.12
CA PHE A 859 18.96 43.56 19.22
C PHE A 859 17.59 43.65 19.93
N PRO A 860 16.63 42.72 19.76
CA PRO A 860 15.33 42.78 20.40
C PRO A 860 15.35 42.55 21.93
N TYR A 861 16.45 41.99 22.47
CA TYR A 861 16.50 41.57 23.86
C TYR A 861 17.03 42.64 24.80
N GLN A 862 16.34 42.85 25.93
CA GLN A 862 16.61 43.94 26.85
C GLN A 862 17.93 43.74 27.64
N ASP A 863 18.26 42.48 27.89
CA ASP A 863 19.44 42.06 28.68
C ASP A 863 20.67 41.63 27.82
N ARG A 864 20.68 42.03 26.53
CA ARG A 864 21.79 41.72 25.63
C ARG A 864 23.17 42.25 26.09
N ALA A 865 23.16 43.26 26.97
CA ALA A 865 24.38 43.81 27.56
C ALA A 865 24.98 42.93 28.65
N ASP A 866 24.15 42.01 29.22
CA ASP A 866 24.57 41.08 30.26
C ASP A 866 25.24 39.81 29.68
N ILE A 867 25.23 39.66 28.35
CA ILE A 867 25.95 38.56 27.70
C ILE A 867 27.46 38.79 27.79
N SER A 868 28.15 37.78 28.29
CA SER A 868 29.61 37.80 28.39
C SER A 868 30.28 37.93 27.02
N GLY A 869 31.41 38.60 26.94
CA GLY A 869 32.09 38.84 25.67
C GLY A 869 32.46 37.58 24.91
N TYR A 870 32.84 36.50 25.61
CA TYR A 870 33.14 35.20 25.00
C TYR A 870 31.93 34.50 24.40
N ALA A 871 30.74 34.74 24.93
CA ALA A 871 29.51 34.04 24.54
C ALA A 871 28.66 34.81 23.50
N ARG A 872 29.05 36.06 23.17
CA ARG A 872 28.24 36.92 22.34
C ARG A 872 27.96 36.33 20.93
N THR A 873 28.97 35.75 20.29
CA THR A 873 28.84 35.10 18.97
C THR A 873 27.93 33.88 19.07
N ALA A 874 28.14 33.05 20.07
CA ALA A 874 27.34 31.84 20.26
C ALA A 874 25.88 32.15 20.61
N MET A 875 25.64 33.16 21.44
CA MET A 875 24.26 33.59 21.75
C MET A 875 23.55 34.18 20.52
N ASN A 876 24.28 34.94 19.67
CA ASN A 876 23.69 35.41 18.43
C ASN A 876 23.34 34.28 17.48
N TRP A 877 24.23 33.34 17.32
CA TRP A 877 24.03 32.14 16.53
C TRP A 877 22.86 31.30 17.08
N ALA A 878 22.80 31.08 18.36
CA ALA A 878 21.73 30.29 18.99
C ALA A 878 20.33 30.94 18.86
N VAL A 879 20.27 32.26 18.87
CA VAL A 879 19.03 33.00 18.59
C VAL A 879 18.66 32.93 17.11
N ASP A 880 19.62 33.01 16.20
CA ASP A 880 19.40 32.90 14.74
C ASP A 880 18.87 31.53 14.36
N HIS A 881 19.28 30.47 15.04
CA HIS A 881 18.83 29.08 14.88
C HIS A 881 17.63 28.72 15.76
N ASN A 882 16.92 29.69 16.31
CA ASN A 882 15.73 29.52 17.15
C ASN A 882 15.93 28.64 18.42
N LEU A 883 17.19 28.42 18.83
CA LEU A 883 17.48 27.65 20.05
C LEU A 883 17.10 28.42 21.33
N PHE A 884 17.12 29.76 21.27
CA PHE A 884 16.74 30.65 22.35
C PHE A 884 15.76 31.73 21.85
N SER A 885 14.54 31.68 22.34
CA SER A 885 13.47 32.65 21.97
C SER A 885 13.29 33.79 22.98
N GLY A 886 13.97 33.72 24.16
CA GLY A 886 13.80 34.66 25.25
C GLY A 886 12.53 34.45 26.07
N VAL A 887 12.46 35.10 27.23
CA VAL A 887 11.32 35.06 28.13
C VAL A 887 10.77 36.49 28.36
N PRO A 888 9.45 36.68 28.51
CA PRO A 888 8.90 37.98 28.84
C PRO A 888 9.45 38.53 30.15
N GLY A 889 9.76 39.82 30.17
CA GLY A 889 10.26 40.52 31.35
C GLY A 889 10.01 42.02 31.28
N PRO A 890 10.44 42.80 32.24
CA PRO A 890 10.30 44.23 32.25
C PRO A 890 10.91 44.88 30.99
N GLY A 891 10.08 45.59 30.23
CA GLY A 891 10.56 46.29 29.04
C GLY A 891 10.59 45.46 27.75
N GLY A 892 10.34 44.12 27.79
CA GLY A 892 10.36 43.26 26.61
C GLY A 892 10.88 41.84 26.86
N LEU A 893 11.51 41.23 25.84
CA LEU A 893 12.08 39.90 25.96
C LEU A 893 13.47 39.92 26.56
N HIS A 894 13.81 38.91 27.33
CA HIS A 894 15.11 38.72 27.99
C HIS A 894 15.68 37.33 27.70
N LEU A 895 16.94 37.23 27.35
CA LEU A 895 17.65 35.96 27.10
C LEU A 895 18.13 35.27 28.39
N LYS A 896 18.28 36.04 29.46
CA LYS A 896 18.82 35.58 30.76
C LYS A 896 20.14 34.81 30.63
N PRO A 897 21.21 35.40 30.04
CA PRO A 897 22.42 34.66 29.67
C PRO A 897 23.12 33.99 30.87
N GLN A 898 23.09 34.65 32.03
CA GLN A 898 23.75 34.18 33.25
C GLN A 898 22.86 33.23 34.09
N SER A 899 21.61 32.97 33.68
CA SER A 899 20.77 32.03 34.42
C SER A 899 21.12 30.59 34.09
N ASP A 900 21.04 29.72 35.11
CA ASP A 900 21.21 28.30 34.95
C ASP A 900 20.08 27.74 34.06
N ALA A 901 20.42 26.79 33.20
CA ALA A 901 19.45 26.10 32.37
C ALA A 901 18.81 24.93 33.15
N THR A 902 17.48 24.92 33.26
CA THR A 902 16.77 23.75 33.82
C THR A 902 16.78 22.59 32.85
N ARG A 903 16.58 21.37 33.37
CA ARG A 903 16.55 20.15 32.54
C ARG A 903 15.41 20.18 31.50
N GLU A 904 14.24 20.74 31.83
CA GLU A 904 13.16 20.93 30.85
C GLU A 904 13.53 21.93 29.74
N GLN A 905 14.19 23.05 30.13
CA GLN A 905 14.65 24.02 29.14
C GLN A 905 15.72 23.41 28.21
N MET A 906 16.65 22.65 28.81
CA MET A 906 17.70 21.98 28.06
C MET A 906 17.13 20.95 27.11
N ALA A 907 16.10 20.18 27.51
CA ALA A 907 15.45 19.22 26.65
C ALA A 907 14.82 19.87 25.41
N VAL A 908 14.18 21.02 25.56
CA VAL A 908 13.64 21.79 24.43
C VAL A 908 14.76 22.32 23.54
N ILE A 909 15.83 22.88 24.12
CA ILE A 909 16.99 23.41 23.38
C ILE A 909 17.67 22.28 22.56
N LEU A 910 17.92 21.13 23.19
CA LEU A 910 18.54 19.98 22.52
C LEU A 910 17.65 19.39 21.41
N ALA A 911 16.34 19.25 21.65
CA ALA A 911 15.41 18.80 20.64
C ALA A 911 15.38 19.76 19.44
N GLN A 912 15.36 21.06 19.70
CA GLN A 912 15.41 22.08 18.65
C GLN A 912 16.77 22.07 17.92
N PHE A 913 17.88 21.93 18.66
CA PHE A 913 19.22 21.83 18.08
C PHE A 913 19.35 20.64 17.11
N CYS A 914 18.90 19.47 17.55
CA CYS A 914 18.95 18.27 16.71
C CYS A 914 18.11 18.43 15.44
N ARG A 915 16.95 19.06 15.54
CA ARG A 915 16.06 19.34 14.39
C ARG A 915 16.65 20.37 13.43
N GLU A 916 17.04 21.54 13.92
CA GLU A 916 17.54 22.64 13.10
C GLU A 916 18.82 22.28 12.34
N LEU A 917 19.70 21.53 12.97
CA LEU A 917 20.95 21.10 12.35
C LEU A 917 20.86 19.73 11.68
N ASN A 918 19.68 19.11 11.68
CA ASN A 918 19.47 17.77 11.12
C ASN A 918 20.59 16.82 11.55
N VAL A 919 20.76 16.66 12.88
CA VAL A 919 21.92 15.97 13.46
C VAL A 919 21.96 14.50 13.05
N TRP A 920 20.79 13.87 12.92
CA TRP A 920 20.65 12.46 12.51
C TRP A 920 20.10 12.26 11.11
N ASN A 921 20.06 13.30 10.26
CA ASN A 921 19.39 13.26 8.97
C ASN A 921 17.90 12.82 9.07
N ASP A 922 17.30 13.06 10.22
CA ASP A 922 15.85 12.86 10.37
C ASP A 922 15.11 13.81 9.42
N PRO A 923 14.14 13.32 8.64
CA PRO A 923 13.25 14.20 7.93
C PRO A 923 12.55 15.06 8.98
N ILE A 924 12.69 16.37 8.90
CA ILE A 924 12.05 17.32 9.81
C ILE A 924 10.54 17.00 9.74
N PRO A 925 9.90 16.54 10.83
CA PRO A 925 8.44 16.54 10.86
C PRO A 925 8.05 18.01 10.75
N LEU A 926 7.43 18.40 9.67
CA LEU A 926 6.87 19.73 9.53
C LEU A 926 5.84 19.90 10.65
N VAL A 927 6.14 20.80 11.61
CA VAL A 927 5.24 21.19 12.70
C VAL A 927 4.03 21.93 12.11
#